data_9774b785a34f7c0cd1ce0c04a23997a0
#
_entry.id   9774b785a34f7c0cd1ce0c04a23997a0
#
_cell.length_a   1.000
_cell.length_b   1.000
_cell.length_c   1.000
_cell.angle_alpha   90.00
_cell.angle_beta   90.00
_cell.angle_gamma   90.00
#
_symmetry.space_group_name_H-M   'P 1'
#
loop_
_entity.id
_entity.type
_entity.pdbx_description
1 polymer ?
#
loop_
_entity_poly.entity_id
_entity_poly.type
_entity_poly.pdbx_seq_one_letter_code
_entity_poly.pdbx_strand_id
1 'polypeptide(L)'
;MMELLSPAGGFDSLIAAVQTGADAVYMGFGAFNARRSAKNFTDEEFASAVSYCHLRGVRVFLTLNTLLTDRELVQAADALKKACAMGVDAILVQDWGLLTLAREIVPDVPLHASTQMSLFTLGGANEAAALGMERVVLARELNRDEVREICAGCPAEIEIFIHGALCMCYSGQCEMSAVVGERSGNRGACAQPCRLPYGVDGPCRGGHPLSLKDANLSAYLGEMAEMGVDCLKLEGRMKRPEYVAVITGIYRRLLDEKRRPTAEESRRLEQAFSRSGFTDGYWLGKKGPQMFGTRPENAPEPKELFAEARAQYENGRENRRIPVSLAIRVQAGKPVSLAVACQSNNGLMNVWAQGPVPETARSRALTAEELRERLSKTGGTVFTVEQFRAELDDGLMLPASVINGLRRDALEGLKQRLEQDWFLRRMSPWQKEELRQGRDPHVRRVLEAAALPEAPEPPKTMRFTCSVLKAQQVTAALLAEKPAIVYVPIEELERLDAGLDWGETELCAVLPRIFRTADEPVLRQLLERHPEATAVAVGNLGHLPIVRGLGRTLRGDFGLNIFNSRALLFWREQGLSSATASFELRWQQVRDLNKHLPCEAIVYGRLPLMVMENCVTRCNVGCTHGAGSVLTDRTGAQFPVTCGYGCRCEIQNSRTLFLADKPEMHRCGLTYGRLRFTTETPEQCAAVLRRYKDGGDWTPDDMTRGLFYRGVE
;
A
#
# COMPACT_ATOMS: atom_id res chain seq x y z
N MET A 1 -0.99 12.19 19.41
CA MET A 1 -1.59 10.86 19.74
C MET A 1 -1.51 10.04 18.46
N MET A 2 -1.01 8.80 18.51
CA MET A 2 -0.93 7.93 17.33
C MET A 2 -2.31 7.65 16.75
N GLU A 3 -2.44 7.74 15.42
CA GLU A 3 -3.69 7.45 14.72
C GLU A 3 -3.90 5.93 14.58
N LEU A 4 -5.10 5.45 14.88
CA LEU A 4 -5.48 4.05 14.67
C LEU A 4 -6.21 3.91 13.33
N LEU A 5 -5.55 3.28 12.34
CA LEU A 5 -6.05 3.11 10.99
C LEU A 5 -6.60 1.70 10.79
N SER A 6 -7.91 1.59 10.58
CA SER A 6 -8.62 0.32 10.45
C SER A 6 -9.02 0.00 9.00
N PRO A 7 -9.08 -1.29 8.64
CA PRO A 7 -9.51 -1.70 7.31
C PRO A 7 -11.03 -1.61 7.15
N ALA A 8 -11.49 -1.13 5.97
CA ALA A 8 -12.89 -1.18 5.56
C ALA A 8 -12.99 -1.87 4.19
N GLY A 9 -13.38 -3.15 4.20
CA GLY A 9 -13.58 -3.95 2.99
C GLY A 9 -14.99 -3.88 2.42
N GLY A 10 -15.91 -3.20 3.10
CA GLY A 10 -17.30 -2.95 2.76
C GLY A 10 -17.97 -2.15 3.87
N PHE A 11 -19.24 -1.78 3.68
CA PHE A 11 -19.94 -0.83 4.57
C PHE A 11 -20.07 -1.37 6.02
N ASP A 12 -20.35 -2.65 6.21
CA ASP A 12 -20.45 -3.24 7.56
C ASP A 12 -19.11 -3.21 8.30
N SER A 13 -18.01 -3.47 7.60
CA SER A 13 -16.66 -3.37 8.18
C SER A 13 -16.28 -1.92 8.53
N LEU A 14 -16.75 -0.96 7.73
CA LEU A 14 -16.57 0.46 8.00
C LEU A 14 -17.32 0.87 9.28
N ILE A 15 -18.59 0.50 9.41
CA ILE A 15 -19.38 0.76 10.62
C ILE A 15 -18.67 0.12 11.83
N ALA A 16 -18.28 -1.15 11.72
CA ALA A 16 -17.55 -1.86 12.78
C ALA A 16 -16.30 -1.10 13.22
N ALA A 17 -15.43 -0.67 12.27
CA ALA A 17 -14.23 0.10 12.55
C ALA A 17 -14.52 1.42 13.28
N VAL A 18 -15.47 2.20 12.74
CA VAL A 18 -15.82 3.51 13.30
C VAL A 18 -16.43 3.39 14.68
N GLN A 19 -17.37 2.47 14.89
CA GLN A 19 -18.08 2.31 16.18
C GLN A 19 -17.20 1.68 17.28
N THR A 20 -16.09 1.04 16.89
CA THR A 20 -15.13 0.48 17.85
C THR A 20 -13.87 1.31 18.05
N GLY A 21 -13.78 2.50 17.43
CA GLY A 21 -12.81 3.53 17.82
C GLY A 21 -11.66 3.78 16.85
N ALA A 22 -11.82 3.47 15.54
CA ALA A 22 -10.85 3.87 14.54
C ALA A 22 -10.76 5.40 14.39
N ASP A 23 -9.57 5.96 14.26
CA ASP A 23 -9.37 7.39 13.94
C ASP A 23 -9.40 7.65 12.44
N ALA A 24 -9.02 6.63 11.67
CA ALA A 24 -9.12 6.63 10.22
C ALA A 24 -9.48 5.24 9.69
N VAL A 25 -10.02 5.19 8.47
CA VAL A 25 -10.27 3.96 7.74
C VAL A 25 -9.60 4.00 6.37
N TYR A 26 -9.10 2.86 5.89
CA TYR A 26 -8.62 2.74 4.52
C TYR A 26 -9.51 1.78 3.73
N MET A 27 -9.92 2.24 2.55
CA MET A 27 -10.85 1.50 1.72
C MET A 27 -10.56 1.65 0.23
N GLY A 28 -11.04 0.69 -0.58
CA GLY A 28 -10.91 0.71 -2.03
C GLY A 28 -12.15 1.33 -2.66
N PHE A 29 -11.94 2.01 -3.78
CA PHE A 29 -12.98 2.53 -4.65
C PHE A 29 -12.70 2.07 -6.08
N GLY A 30 -13.67 1.48 -6.75
CA GLY A 30 -13.47 0.91 -8.06
C GLY A 30 -12.47 -0.29 -8.07
N ALA A 31 -11.76 -0.47 -9.20
CA ALA A 31 -10.97 -1.66 -9.50
C ALA A 31 -9.48 -1.58 -9.07
N PHE A 32 -8.95 -0.39 -8.80
CA PHE A 32 -7.49 -0.14 -8.73
C PHE A 32 -6.92 -0.17 -7.31
N ASN A 33 -7.13 -1.26 -6.56
CA ASN A 33 -6.62 -1.39 -5.21
C ASN A 33 -6.06 -2.79 -4.92
N ALA A 34 -5.13 -2.89 -3.97
CA ALA A 34 -4.41 -4.11 -3.61
C ALA A 34 -5.30 -5.27 -3.04
N ARG A 35 -6.61 -5.10 -3.02
CA ARG A 35 -7.62 -6.11 -2.65
C ARG A 35 -8.80 -6.06 -3.62
N ARG A 36 -8.52 -6.23 -4.92
CA ARG A 36 -9.50 -6.17 -6.02
C ARG A 36 -10.69 -7.11 -5.80
N SER A 37 -10.49 -8.25 -5.14
CA SER A 37 -11.54 -9.22 -4.81
C SER A 37 -12.34 -8.88 -3.54
N ALA A 38 -12.08 -7.76 -2.84
CA ALA A 38 -12.96 -7.28 -1.78
C ALA A 38 -14.27 -6.74 -2.39
N LYS A 39 -15.36 -6.73 -1.59
CA LYS A 39 -16.60 -6.06 -1.98
C LYS A 39 -16.35 -4.55 -1.96
N ASN A 40 -15.85 -3.99 -3.07
CA ASN A 40 -15.60 -2.56 -3.18
C ASN A 40 -16.92 -1.77 -3.19
N PHE A 41 -16.85 -0.48 -2.86
CA PHE A 41 -18.00 0.43 -2.77
C PHE A 41 -18.43 0.89 -4.17
N THR A 42 -19.75 1.03 -4.41
CA THR A 42 -20.28 1.82 -5.53
C THR A 42 -20.05 3.31 -5.28
N ASP A 43 -20.32 4.18 -6.27
CA ASP A 43 -20.18 5.63 -6.13
C ASP A 43 -21.05 6.16 -4.97
N GLU A 44 -22.30 5.70 -4.86
CA GLU A 44 -23.26 6.10 -3.82
C GLU A 44 -22.86 5.54 -2.44
N GLU A 45 -22.47 4.27 -2.38
CA GLU A 45 -21.98 3.65 -1.14
C GLU A 45 -20.73 4.35 -0.63
N PHE A 46 -19.81 4.73 -1.53
CA PHE A 46 -18.57 5.41 -1.17
C PHE A 46 -18.83 6.81 -0.62
N ALA A 47 -19.68 7.62 -1.28
CA ALA A 47 -20.09 8.93 -0.79
C ALA A 47 -20.76 8.84 0.59
N SER A 48 -21.66 7.87 0.77
CA SER A 48 -22.30 7.61 2.06
C SER A 48 -21.31 7.17 3.14
N ALA A 49 -20.29 6.38 2.77
CA ALA A 49 -19.25 5.94 3.68
C ALA A 49 -18.35 7.10 4.14
N VAL A 50 -17.98 8.00 3.22
CA VAL A 50 -17.21 9.21 3.54
C VAL A 50 -17.98 10.11 4.48
N SER A 51 -19.26 10.42 4.17
CA SER A 51 -20.12 11.22 5.04
C SER A 51 -20.29 10.58 6.43
N TYR A 52 -20.53 9.26 6.48
CA TYR A 52 -20.64 8.52 7.74
C TYR A 52 -19.40 8.68 8.62
N CYS A 53 -18.19 8.55 8.03
CA CYS A 53 -16.93 8.72 8.72
C CYS A 53 -16.71 10.15 9.19
N HIS A 54 -16.86 11.12 8.30
CA HIS A 54 -16.60 12.53 8.59
C HIS A 54 -17.50 13.10 9.67
N LEU A 55 -18.77 12.72 9.64
CA LEU A 55 -19.70 13.10 10.71
C LEU A 55 -19.25 12.63 12.10
N ARG A 56 -18.44 11.56 12.16
CA ARG A 56 -17.90 10.99 13.41
C ARG A 56 -16.45 11.31 13.66
N GLY A 57 -15.89 12.26 12.90
CA GLY A 57 -14.49 12.69 13.03
C GLY A 57 -13.47 11.64 12.59
N VAL A 58 -13.84 10.71 11.71
CA VAL A 58 -12.98 9.65 11.18
C VAL A 58 -12.51 10.00 9.79
N ARG A 59 -11.20 9.93 9.55
CA ARG A 59 -10.60 10.17 8.24
C ARG A 59 -10.79 8.97 7.30
N VAL A 60 -10.84 9.25 6.00
CA VAL A 60 -10.99 8.22 4.95
C VAL A 60 -9.82 8.25 4.00
N PHE A 61 -9.05 7.16 3.93
CA PHE A 61 -7.90 7.01 3.04
C PHE A 61 -8.24 6.09 1.89
N LEU A 62 -8.19 6.64 0.68
CA LEU A 62 -8.42 5.89 -0.55
C LEU A 62 -7.21 5.03 -0.91
N THR A 63 -7.40 3.74 -1.16
CA THR A 63 -6.35 2.89 -1.71
C THR A 63 -6.43 2.80 -3.23
N LEU A 64 -5.51 3.46 -3.93
CA LEU A 64 -5.22 3.31 -5.36
C LEU A 64 -3.78 2.79 -5.52
N ASN A 65 -3.49 1.68 -4.85
CA ASN A 65 -2.15 1.18 -4.63
C ASN A 65 -1.87 -0.11 -5.40
N THR A 66 -2.13 -0.09 -6.69
CA THR A 66 -1.77 -1.14 -7.65
C THR A 66 -0.98 -0.56 -8.81
N LEU A 67 -0.22 -1.39 -9.52
CA LEU A 67 0.40 -1.02 -10.78
C LEU A 67 -0.67 -0.87 -11.86
N LEU A 68 -0.53 0.13 -12.72
CA LEU A 68 -1.51 0.51 -13.74
C LEU A 68 -0.86 0.57 -15.11
N THR A 69 -1.56 0.06 -16.12
CA THR A 69 -1.21 0.27 -17.52
C THR A 69 -1.58 1.68 -17.98
N ASP A 70 -1.07 2.13 -19.12
CA ASP A 70 -1.41 3.44 -19.68
C ASP A 70 -2.93 3.65 -19.86
N ARG A 71 -3.66 2.60 -20.26
CA ARG A 71 -5.12 2.65 -20.40
C ARG A 71 -5.83 2.77 -19.05
N GLU A 72 -5.32 2.12 -18.03
CA GLU A 72 -5.90 2.14 -16.69
C GLU A 72 -5.60 3.46 -15.96
N LEU A 73 -4.49 4.14 -16.28
CA LEU A 73 -4.21 5.48 -15.73
C LEU A 73 -5.33 6.48 -16.03
N VAL A 74 -5.92 6.42 -17.22
CA VAL A 74 -7.05 7.29 -17.60
C VAL A 74 -8.26 7.02 -16.70
N GLN A 75 -8.57 5.73 -16.48
CA GLN A 75 -9.68 5.34 -15.60
C GLN A 75 -9.40 5.66 -14.13
N ALA A 76 -8.14 5.50 -13.70
CA ALA A 76 -7.71 5.85 -12.34
C ALA A 76 -7.80 7.37 -12.10
N ALA A 77 -7.54 8.20 -13.12
CA ALA A 77 -7.74 9.64 -13.04
C ALA A 77 -9.21 10.01 -12.77
N ASP A 78 -10.16 9.34 -13.43
CA ASP A 78 -11.58 9.55 -13.18
C ASP A 78 -11.99 9.08 -11.76
N ALA A 79 -11.47 7.94 -11.31
CA ALA A 79 -11.69 7.45 -9.94
C ALA A 79 -11.12 8.41 -8.89
N LEU A 80 -9.92 8.96 -9.14
CA LEU A 80 -9.30 9.99 -8.28
C LEU A 80 -10.20 11.21 -8.13
N LYS A 81 -10.67 11.78 -9.25
CA LYS A 81 -11.54 12.96 -9.24
C LYS A 81 -12.81 12.71 -8.43
N LYS A 82 -13.51 11.60 -8.72
CA LYS A 82 -14.73 11.24 -8.03
C LYS A 82 -14.50 11.10 -6.52
N ALA A 83 -13.47 10.35 -6.11
CA ALA A 83 -13.19 10.14 -4.71
C ALA A 83 -12.78 11.44 -3.99
N CYS A 84 -12.01 12.32 -4.65
CA CYS A 84 -11.67 13.63 -4.09
C CYS A 84 -12.89 14.55 -4.00
N ALA A 85 -13.80 14.51 -5.00
CA ALA A 85 -15.07 15.23 -4.95
C ALA A 85 -15.96 14.75 -3.80
N MET A 86 -15.89 13.46 -3.43
CA MET A 86 -16.60 12.90 -2.28
C MET A 86 -15.87 13.20 -0.94
N GLY A 87 -14.67 13.80 -0.96
CA GLY A 87 -13.98 14.30 0.22
C GLY A 87 -13.00 13.34 0.90
N VAL A 88 -12.35 12.43 0.17
CA VAL A 88 -11.29 11.58 0.76
C VAL A 88 -10.17 12.41 1.37
N ASP A 89 -9.60 11.91 2.44
CA ASP A 89 -8.61 12.63 3.26
C ASP A 89 -7.17 12.41 2.82
N ALA A 90 -6.89 11.31 2.15
CA ALA A 90 -5.60 11.01 1.53
C ALA A 90 -5.73 9.86 0.53
N ILE A 91 -4.71 9.69 -0.31
CA ILE A 91 -4.63 8.64 -1.32
C ILE A 91 -3.35 7.83 -1.12
N LEU A 92 -3.49 6.51 -0.96
CA LEU A 92 -2.35 5.60 -0.94
C LEU A 92 -1.99 5.20 -2.37
N VAL A 93 -0.74 5.44 -2.77
CA VAL A 93 -0.23 5.15 -4.12
C VAL A 93 0.93 4.16 -4.09
N GLN A 94 1.09 3.40 -5.19
CA GLN A 94 2.25 2.54 -5.46
C GLN A 94 2.89 2.91 -6.80
N ASP A 95 2.07 3.16 -7.80
CA ASP A 95 2.47 3.37 -9.19
C ASP A 95 3.05 4.77 -9.39
N TRP A 96 4.24 4.85 -9.99
CA TRP A 96 4.96 6.11 -10.23
C TRP A 96 4.22 7.03 -11.21
N GLY A 97 3.57 6.45 -12.22
CA GLY A 97 2.75 7.22 -13.17
C GLY A 97 1.50 7.76 -12.51
N LEU A 98 0.85 6.99 -11.64
CA LEU A 98 -0.29 7.46 -10.85
C LEU A 98 0.12 8.56 -9.86
N LEU A 99 1.29 8.44 -9.22
CA LEU A 99 1.84 9.47 -8.34
C LEU A 99 1.93 10.81 -9.06
N THR A 100 2.57 10.83 -10.24
CA THR A 100 2.73 12.07 -11.03
C THR A 100 1.37 12.61 -11.47
N LEU A 101 0.49 11.75 -11.95
CA LEU A 101 -0.86 12.11 -12.37
C LEU A 101 -1.69 12.69 -11.21
N ALA A 102 -1.65 12.09 -10.03
CA ALA A 102 -2.37 12.58 -8.86
C ALA A 102 -1.90 13.99 -8.46
N ARG A 103 -0.59 14.25 -8.50
CA ARG A 103 -0.02 15.58 -8.22
C ARG A 103 -0.46 16.66 -9.22
N GLU A 104 -0.70 16.27 -10.47
CA GLU A 104 -1.19 17.18 -11.49
C GLU A 104 -2.67 17.50 -11.34
N ILE A 105 -3.52 16.50 -11.07
CA ILE A 105 -4.97 16.64 -11.10
C ILE A 105 -5.63 16.91 -9.75
N VAL A 106 -5.01 16.46 -8.64
CA VAL A 106 -5.49 16.64 -7.27
C VAL A 106 -4.37 17.07 -6.31
N PRO A 107 -3.63 18.16 -6.62
CA PRO A 107 -2.40 18.54 -5.92
C PRO A 107 -2.59 18.85 -4.43
N ASP A 108 -3.83 19.12 -4.01
CA ASP A 108 -4.17 19.52 -2.65
C ASP A 108 -4.58 18.32 -1.77
N VAL A 109 -4.62 17.11 -2.33
CA VAL A 109 -4.96 15.91 -1.56
C VAL A 109 -3.66 15.20 -1.14
N PRO A 110 -3.49 14.91 0.16
CA PRO A 110 -2.32 14.21 0.67
C PRO A 110 -2.08 12.86 -0.02
N LEU A 111 -0.82 12.60 -0.38
CA LEU A 111 -0.40 11.31 -0.94
C LEU A 111 0.38 10.52 0.10
N HIS A 112 -0.01 9.27 0.31
CA HIS A 112 0.68 8.34 1.19
C HIS A 112 1.40 7.26 0.36
N ALA A 113 2.68 7.05 0.63
CA ALA A 113 3.44 5.97 0.01
C ALA A 113 2.93 4.62 0.53
N SER A 114 2.41 3.77 -0.35
CA SER A 114 1.97 2.42 0.03
C SER A 114 3.16 1.56 0.45
N THR A 115 2.95 0.60 1.35
CA THR A 115 3.94 -0.43 1.67
C THR A 115 4.43 -1.22 0.43
N GLN A 116 3.64 -1.22 -0.65
CA GLN A 116 4.01 -1.83 -1.93
C GLN A 116 5.07 -1.03 -2.71
N MET A 117 5.42 0.19 -2.29
CA MET A 117 6.59 0.93 -2.79
C MET A 117 7.91 0.40 -2.21
N SER A 118 7.84 -0.54 -1.26
CA SER A 118 9.00 -1.20 -0.65
C SER A 118 9.98 -0.20 -0.01
N LEU A 119 9.48 0.67 0.85
CA LEU A 119 10.28 1.65 1.59
C LEU A 119 10.70 1.06 2.94
N PHE A 120 12.01 0.91 3.13
CA PHE A 120 12.58 0.21 4.27
C PHE A 120 13.91 0.81 4.78
N THR A 121 14.30 1.98 4.27
CA THR A 121 15.48 2.73 4.75
C THR A 121 15.13 4.18 5.01
N LEU A 122 15.92 4.86 5.82
CA LEU A 122 15.78 6.30 6.06
C LEU A 122 15.97 7.08 4.76
N GLY A 123 16.97 6.72 3.94
CA GLY A 123 17.21 7.35 2.65
C GLY A 123 15.99 7.24 1.72
N GLY A 124 15.38 6.05 1.63
CA GLY A 124 14.17 5.82 0.82
C GLY A 124 12.94 6.59 1.33
N ALA A 125 12.76 6.68 2.65
CA ALA A 125 11.69 7.46 3.25
C ALA A 125 11.84 8.97 2.99
N ASN A 126 13.07 9.49 3.10
CA ASN A 126 13.39 10.89 2.80
C ASN A 126 13.18 11.23 1.32
N GLU A 127 13.52 10.33 0.40
CA GLU A 127 13.22 10.51 -1.03
C GLU A 127 11.70 10.57 -1.27
N ALA A 128 10.92 9.69 -0.62
CA ALA A 128 9.47 9.74 -0.72
C ALA A 128 8.90 11.07 -0.19
N ALA A 129 9.40 11.55 0.94
CA ALA A 129 9.04 12.87 1.48
C ALA A 129 9.41 14.01 0.52
N ALA A 130 10.60 13.98 -0.07
CA ALA A 130 11.06 14.96 -1.07
C ALA A 130 10.18 14.96 -2.34
N LEU A 131 9.62 13.80 -2.69
CA LEU A 131 8.61 13.66 -3.74
C LEU A 131 7.23 14.16 -3.30
N GLY A 132 7.06 14.73 -2.11
CA GLY A 132 5.80 15.28 -1.58
C GLY A 132 4.83 14.23 -1.05
N MET A 133 5.31 13.06 -0.64
CA MET A 133 4.51 12.13 0.14
C MET A 133 4.39 12.65 1.58
N GLU A 134 3.14 12.86 2.05
CA GLU A 134 2.89 13.32 3.42
C GLU A 134 3.14 12.20 4.44
N ARG A 135 2.93 10.93 4.02
CA ARG A 135 3.08 9.76 4.88
C ARG A 135 3.76 8.60 4.14
N VAL A 136 4.58 7.86 4.87
CA VAL A 136 5.26 6.65 4.38
C VAL A 136 4.81 5.43 5.16
N VAL A 137 4.21 4.45 4.47
CA VAL A 137 3.91 3.14 5.04
C VAL A 137 5.12 2.25 4.91
N LEU A 138 5.82 2.01 6.01
CA LEU A 138 7.05 1.23 6.01
C LEU A 138 6.83 -0.25 5.67
N ALA A 139 7.87 -0.89 5.18
CA ALA A 139 7.92 -2.34 5.03
C ALA A 139 7.75 -3.05 6.38
N ARG A 140 7.08 -4.21 6.37
CA ARG A 140 6.72 -4.96 7.58
C ARG A 140 7.88 -5.73 8.21
N GLU A 141 8.99 -5.84 7.48
CA GLU A 141 10.17 -6.60 7.81
C GLU A 141 11.18 -5.82 8.67
N LEU A 142 10.90 -4.55 8.96
CA LEU A 142 11.74 -3.68 9.79
C LEU A 142 11.67 -4.05 11.27
N ASN A 143 12.80 -3.96 11.95
CA ASN A 143 12.84 -4.06 13.39
C ASN A 143 12.63 -2.67 14.05
N ARG A 144 12.43 -2.68 15.38
CA ARG A 144 12.13 -1.48 16.15
C ARG A 144 13.22 -0.41 16.10
N ASP A 145 14.50 -0.80 15.98
CA ASP A 145 15.59 0.15 15.95
C ASP A 145 15.67 0.86 14.59
N GLU A 146 15.42 0.13 13.50
CA GLU A 146 15.29 0.68 12.15
C GLU A 146 14.07 1.62 12.04
N VAL A 147 12.93 1.25 12.63
CA VAL A 147 11.74 2.13 12.67
C VAL A 147 12.03 3.40 13.47
N ARG A 148 12.70 3.29 14.62
CA ARG A 148 13.11 4.46 15.43
C ARG A 148 14.00 5.41 14.65
N GLU A 149 14.99 4.87 13.92
CA GLU A 149 15.89 5.66 13.08
C GLU A 149 15.12 6.43 12.00
N ILE A 150 14.18 5.77 11.33
CA ILE A 150 13.37 6.40 10.28
C ILE A 150 12.45 7.47 10.88
N CYS A 151 11.76 7.19 11.99
CA CYS A 151 10.91 8.18 12.66
C CYS A 151 11.71 9.44 13.08
N ALA A 152 12.95 9.25 13.55
CA ALA A 152 13.79 10.37 13.98
C ALA A 152 14.33 11.23 12.82
N GLY A 153 14.49 10.66 11.63
CA GLY A 153 15.18 11.31 10.51
C GLY A 153 14.31 11.65 9.31
N CYS A 154 13.05 11.18 9.24
CA CYS A 154 12.15 11.44 8.13
C CYS A 154 11.17 12.58 8.44
N PRO A 155 11.01 13.59 7.56
CA PRO A 155 10.05 14.67 7.77
C PRO A 155 8.59 14.28 7.47
N ALA A 156 8.35 13.16 6.77
CA ALA A 156 7.00 12.65 6.53
C ALA A 156 6.49 11.85 7.72
N GLU A 157 5.16 11.77 7.87
CA GLU A 157 4.52 10.88 8.85
C GLU A 157 4.87 9.42 8.60
N ILE A 158 5.09 8.65 9.66
CA ILE A 158 5.45 7.24 9.59
C ILE A 158 4.27 6.36 10.01
N GLU A 159 3.87 5.47 9.09
CA GLU A 159 2.81 4.48 9.29
C GLU A 159 3.39 3.07 9.30
N ILE A 160 3.04 2.25 10.30
CA ILE A 160 3.48 0.86 10.42
C ILE A 160 2.31 -0.11 10.57
N PHE A 161 2.43 -1.32 10.01
CA PHE A 161 1.50 -2.41 10.27
C PHE A 161 1.78 -3.04 11.63
N ILE A 162 0.74 -3.10 12.49
CA ILE A 162 0.87 -3.61 13.86
C ILE A 162 0.11 -4.90 14.12
N HIS A 163 -0.82 -5.29 13.24
CA HIS A 163 -1.63 -6.50 13.41
C HIS A 163 -2.03 -7.12 12.07
N GLY A 164 -2.08 -8.45 12.04
CA GLY A 164 -2.63 -9.24 10.94
C GLY A 164 -1.58 -9.85 10.02
N ALA A 165 -1.97 -10.20 8.82
CA ALA A 165 -1.18 -11.04 7.92
C ALA A 165 0.17 -10.44 7.52
N LEU A 166 1.24 -11.23 7.68
CA LEU A 166 2.56 -10.96 7.10
C LEU A 166 2.69 -11.61 5.72
N CYS A 167 3.34 -10.90 4.80
CA CYS A 167 3.82 -11.48 3.55
C CYS A 167 5.18 -12.15 3.78
N MET A 168 5.48 -13.22 3.03
CA MET A 168 6.81 -13.83 3.05
C MET A 168 7.82 -13.02 2.23
N CYS A 169 7.38 -12.48 1.10
CA CYS A 169 8.12 -11.58 0.26
C CYS A 169 7.91 -10.12 0.71
N TYR A 170 8.90 -9.28 0.50
CA TYR A 170 8.69 -7.83 0.62
C TYR A 170 7.50 -7.37 -0.24
N SER A 171 6.62 -6.58 0.36
CA SER A 171 5.44 -6.06 -0.34
C SER A 171 5.87 -5.22 -1.55
N GLY A 172 5.23 -5.45 -2.71
CA GLY A 172 5.60 -4.79 -3.97
C GLY A 172 6.71 -5.50 -4.77
N GLN A 173 7.35 -6.53 -4.21
CA GLN A 173 8.45 -7.29 -4.85
C GLN A 173 8.09 -8.78 -5.06
N CYS A 174 6.79 -9.13 -4.97
CA CYS A 174 6.33 -10.51 -5.10
C CYS A 174 5.67 -10.74 -6.46
N GLU A 175 6.32 -11.53 -7.29
CA GLU A 175 5.88 -11.88 -8.65
C GLU A 175 5.37 -13.33 -8.76
N MET A 176 5.46 -14.12 -7.68
CA MET A 176 5.17 -15.55 -7.73
C MET A 176 3.73 -15.85 -8.16
N SER A 177 2.77 -15.09 -7.64
CA SER A 177 1.36 -15.26 -8.00
C SER A 177 1.07 -14.89 -9.46
N ALA A 178 1.79 -13.89 -9.99
CA ALA A 178 1.70 -13.47 -11.38
C ALA A 178 2.30 -14.51 -12.34
N VAL A 179 3.55 -14.91 -12.09
CA VAL A 179 4.30 -15.79 -13.00
C VAL A 179 3.75 -17.21 -13.02
N VAL A 180 3.32 -17.73 -11.86
CA VAL A 180 2.78 -19.10 -11.72
C VAL A 180 1.30 -19.18 -12.07
N GLY A 181 0.50 -18.15 -11.73
CA GLY A 181 -0.96 -18.21 -11.82
C GLY A 181 -1.64 -17.03 -12.54
N GLU A 182 -0.88 -16.17 -13.22
CA GLU A 182 -1.37 -15.01 -14.00
C GLU A 182 -2.14 -13.97 -13.14
N ARG A 183 -2.06 -14.07 -11.80
CA ARG A 183 -2.76 -13.24 -10.82
C ARG A 183 -1.78 -12.36 -10.06
N SER A 184 -1.58 -11.13 -10.52
CA SER A 184 -0.59 -10.24 -9.91
C SER A 184 -0.94 -9.79 -8.50
N GLY A 185 -0.01 -10.00 -7.55
CA GLY A 185 -0.08 -9.42 -6.21
C GLY A 185 0.02 -7.89 -6.23
N ASN A 186 0.80 -7.35 -7.15
CA ASN A 186 1.00 -5.91 -7.36
C ASN A 186 -0.20 -5.23 -8.03
N ARG A 187 -1.15 -6.04 -8.54
CA ARG A 187 -2.41 -5.59 -9.13
C ARG A 187 -3.64 -6.02 -8.33
N GLY A 188 -3.43 -6.45 -7.08
CA GLY A 188 -4.50 -6.78 -6.14
C GLY A 188 -5.15 -8.15 -6.29
N ALA A 189 -4.60 -9.03 -7.15
CA ALA A 189 -5.15 -10.35 -7.46
C ALA A 189 -4.36 -11.53 -6.84
N CYS A 190 -3.54 -11.30 -5.81
CA CYS A 190 -2.68 -12.30 -5.18
C CYS A 190 -3.43 -13.59 -4.82
N ALA A 191 -2.99 -14.74 -5.36
CA ALA A 191 -3.51 -16.06 -5.03
C ALA A 191 -2.91 -16.67 -3.75
N GLN A 192 -2.06 -15.93 -3.03
CA GLN A 192 -1.38 -16.37 -1.80
C GLN A 192 -0.53 -17.65 -1.96
N PRO A 193 0.34 -17.79 -2.99
CA PRO A 193 1.13 -19.00 -3.19
C PRO A 193 2.05 -19.30 -2.00
N CYS A 194 2.47 -18.30 -1.22
CA CYS A 194 3.23 -18.50 0.01
C CYS A 194 2.47 -19.26 1.11
N ARG A 195 1.15 -19.51 0.95
CA ARG A 195 0.33 -20.28 1.90
C ARG A 195 0.14 -21.73 1.46
N LEU A 196 0.63 -22.10 0.29
CA LEU A 196 0.56 -23.46 -0.23
C LEU A 196 1.66 -24.35 0.38
N PRO A 197 1.52 -25.67 0.33
CA PRO A 197 2.55 -26.59 0.78
C PRO A 197 3.70 -26.70 -0.24
N TYR A 198 4.92 -26.82 0.28
CA TYR A 198 6.16 -27.06 -0.47
C TYR A 198 7.09 -28.00 0.29
N GLY A 199 8.02 -28.63 -0.45
CA GLY A 199 9.19 -29.29 0.09
C GLY A 199 10.42 -28.38 -0.07
N VAL A 200 11.38 -28.44 0.84
CA VAL A 200 12.70 -27.78 0.72
C VAL A 200 13.76 -28.88 0.61
N ASP A 201 14.53 -28.88 -0.47
CA ASP A 201 15.51 -29.90 -0.84
C ASP A 201 14.96 -31.35 -0.80
N GLY A 202 13.68 -31.48 -1.16
CA GLY A 202 12.98 -32.74 -1.20
C GLY A 202 11.56 -32.61 -1.73
N PRO A 203 10.79 -33.70 -1.81
CA PRO A 203 9.44 -33.68 -2.31
C PRO A 203 8.48 -32.92 -1.37
N CYS A 204 7.41 -32.37 -1.92
CA CYS A 204 6.36 -31.73 -1.16
C CYS A 204 5.58 -32.76 -0.32
N ARG A 205 5.76 -32.73 1.01
CA ARG A 205 5.10 -33.61 1.98
C ARG A 205 4.07 -32.88 2.84
N GLY A 206 3.51 -31.77 2.34
CA GLY A 206 2.49 -30.98 3.03
C GLY A 206 3.00 -29.90 4.00
N GLY A 207 4.31 -29.69 4.07
CA GLY A 207 4.90 -28.57 4.85
C GLY A 207 4.61 -27.21 4.21
N HIS A 208 4.55 -26.15 5.03
CA HIS A 208 4.28 -24.79 4.59
C HIS A 208 5.45 -23.84 4.89
N PRO A 209 6.63 -24.04 4.28
CA PRO A 209 7.86 -23.33 4.61
C PRO A 209 7.86 -21.82 4.27
N LEU A 210 6.83 -21.34 3.56
CA LEU A 210 6.64 -19.92 3.21
C LEU A 210 5.50 -19.25 3.98
N SER A 211 4.77 -19.99 4.85
CA SER A 211 3.61 -19.45 5.54
C SER A 211 3.99 -18.84 6.88
N LEU A 212 4.07 -17.51 6.96
CA LEU A 212 4.29 -16.80 8.22
C LEU A 212 3.02 -16.73 9.07
N LYS A 213 3.19 -16.72 10.40
CA LYS A 213 2.17 -16.33 11.37
C LYS A 213 1.73 -14.89 11.14
N ASP A 214 0.58 -14.51 11.72
CA ASP A 214 0.13 -13.12 11.71
C ASP A 214 0.95 -12.30 12.72
N ALA A 215 1.17 -11.02 12.40
CA ALA A 215 1.79 -10.08 13.34
C ALA A 215 0.84 -9.72 14.47
N ASN A 216 1.39 -9.52 15.66
CA ASN A 216 0.70 -8.87 16.78
C ASN A 216 1.71 -8.05 17.59
N LEU A 217 1.63 -6.74 17.46
CA LEU A 217 2.52 -5.79 18.13
C LEU A 217 1.80 -5.01 19.24
N SER A 218 0.67 -5.49 19.74
CA SER A 218 -0.14 -4.84 20.77
C SER A 218 0.61 -4.57 22.10
N ALA A 219 1.64 -5.37 22.38
CA ALA A 219 2.47 -5.20 23.58
C ALA A 219 3.47 -4.02 23.51
N TYR A 220 3.67 -3.43 22.32
CA TYR A 220 4.75 -2.47 22.04
C TYR A 220 4.24 -1.06 21.72
N LEU A 221 2.94 -0.75 21.95
CA LEU A 221 2.34 0.55 21.60
C LEU A 221 3.00 1.73 22.32
N GLY A 222 3.40 1.56 23.58
CA GLY A 222 4.14 2.59 24.32
C GLY A 222 5.49 2.90 23.68
N GLU A 223 6.24 1.88 23.28
CA GLU A 223 7.53 2.01 22.60
C GLU A 223 7.35 2.74 21.23
N MET A 224 6.29 2.44 20.50
CA MET A 224 5.96 3.11 19.22
C MET A 224 5.63 4.59 19.42
N ALA A 225 4.92 4.92 20.50
CA ALA A 225 4.62 6.32 20.84
C ALA A 225 5.90 7.10 21.20
N GLU A 226 6.82 6.49 21.93
CA GLU A 226 8.11 7.08 22.28
C GLU A 226 9.03 7.29 21.05
N MET A 227 8.92 6.43 20.05
CA MET A 227 9.66 6.56 18.77
C MET A 227 9.11 7.67 17.87
N GLY A 228 7.88 8.13 18.10
CA GLY A 228 7.22 9.09 17.21
C GLY A 228 6.54 8.46 15.99
N VAL A 229 6.07 7.20 16.09
CA VAL A 229 5.21 6.63 15.07
C VAL A 229 3.89 7.38 15.01
N ASP A 230 3.48 7.84 13.82
CA ASP A 230 2.27 8.66 13.64
C ASP A 230 1.00 7.81 13.49
N CYS A 231 1.09 6.70 12.76
CA CYS A 231 -0.08 5.90 12.40
C CYS A 231 0.16 4.40 12.58
N LEU A 232 -0.81 3.75 13.22
CA LEU A 232 -0.86 2.32 13.51
C LEU A 232 -1.89 1.64 12.63
N LYS A 233 -1.42 0.84 11.67
CA LYS A 233 -2.28 0.19 10.67
C LYS A 233 -2.63 -1.25 11.03
N LEU A 234 -3.92 -1.55 10.98
CA LEU A 234 -4.46 -2.89 11.12
C LEU A 234 -4.68 -3.52 9.74
N GLU A 235 -4.18 -4.74 9.50
CA GLU A 235 -4.44 -5.47 8.25
C GLU A 235 -5.75 -6.25 8.35
N GLY A 236 -6.57 -6.23 7.28
CA GLY A 236 -7.79 -7.04 7.31
C GLY A 236 -8.93 -6.66 6.38
N ARG A 237 -8.73 -5.97 5.24
CA ARG A 237 -9.81 -5.60 4.30
C ARG A 237 -10.62 -6.80 3.75
N MET A 238 -10.03 -7.99 3.73
CA MET A 238 -10.70 -9.24 3.34
C MET A 238 -11.30 -9.99 4.53
N LYS A 239 -11.30 -9.39 5.72
CA LYS A 239 -11.82 -9.99 6.94
C LYS A 239 -13.25 -9.55 7.20
N ARG A 240 -13.95 -10.35 8.04
CA ARG A 240 -15.32 -10.08 8.45
C ARG A 240 -15.41 -8.84 9.34
N PRO A 241 -16.56 -8.16 9.37
CA PRO A 241 -16.78 -6.99 10.24
C PRO A 241 -16.49 -7.27 11.73
N GLU A 242 -16.83 -8.48 12.21
CA GLU A 242 -16.59 -8.88 13.60
C GLU A 242 -15.10 -8.90 13.95
N TYR A 243 -14.25 -9.39 13.01
CA TYR A 243 -12.80 -9.33 13.19
C TYR A 243 -12.33 -7.88 13.31
N VAL A 244 -12.82 -7.00 12.43
CA VAL A 244 -12.48 -5.57 12.46
C VAL A 244 -12.89 -4.95 13.79
N ALA A 245 -14.10 -5.23 14.28
CA ALA A 245 -14.60 -4.71 15.56
C ALA A 245 -13.75 -5.18 16.75
N VAL A 246 -13.40 -6.47 16.81
CA VAL A 246 -12.59 -7.03 17.90
C VAL A 246 -11.21 -6.37 17.95
N ILE A 247 -10.49 -6.37 16.82
CA ILE A 247 -9.12 -5.84 16.80
C ILE A 247 -9.09 -4.33 17.01
N THR A 248 -9.95 -3.57 16.33
CA THR A 248 -10.00 -2.11 16.50
C THR A 248 -10.34 -1.73 17.92
N GLY A 249 -11.37 -2.36 18.53
CA GLY A 249 -11.80 -2.07 19.88
C GLY A 249 -10.76 -2.40 20.95
N ILE A 250 -10.00 -3.48 20.79
CA ILE A 250 -8.90 -3.82 21.70
C ILE A 250 -7.77 -2.79 21.55
N TYR A 251 -7.28 -2.53 20.35
CA TYR A 251 -6.20 -1.56 20.12
C TYR A 251 -6.59 -0.16 20.59
N ARG A 252 -7.84 0.26 20.40
CA ARG A 252 -8.35 1.55 20.89
C ARG A 252 -8.25 1.66 22.42
N ARG A 253 -8.72 0.65 23.14
CA ARG A 253 -8.58 0.65 24.62
C ARG A 253 -7.14 0.68 25.07
N LEU A 254 -6.24 -0.10 24.44
CA LEU A 254 -4.82 -0.11 24.79
C LEU A 254 -4.17 1.26 24.60
N LEU A 255 -4.55 1.98 23.54
CA LEU A 255 -4.07 3.33 23.24
C LEU A 255 -4.60 4.35 24.24
N ASP A 256 -5.91 4.30 24.57
CA ASP A 256 -6.54 5.23 25.49
C ASP A 256 -6.04 5.05 26.92
N GLU A 257 -5.90 3.81 27.37
CA GLU A 257 -5.45 3.44 28.71
C GLU A 257 -3.91 3.38 28.83
N LYS A 258 -3.18 3.54 27.71
CA LYS A 258 -1.69 3.54 27.64
C LYS A 258 -1.07 2.32 28.36
N ARG A 259 -1.60 1.14 28.11
CA ARG A 259 -1.18 -0.11 28.77
C ARG A 259 -0.93 -1.24 27.76
N ARG A 260 -0.32 -2.30 28.25
CA ARG A 260 -0.19 -3.56 27.52
C ARG A 260 -1.50 -4.35 27.51
N PRO A 261 -1.72 -5.28 26.54
CA PRO A 261 -2.88 -6.14 26.53
C PRO A 261 -2.89 -7.08 27.75
N THR A 262 -4.08 -7.37 28.25
CA THR A 262 -4.29 -8.44 29.23
C THR A 262 -4.20 -9.82 28.55
N ALA A 263 -4.09 -10.89 29.35
CA ALA A 263 -4.12 -12.26 28.82
C ALA A 263 -5.44 -12.55 28.07
N GLU A 264 -6.56 -12.01 28.57
CA GLU A 264 -7.87 -12.15 27.94
C GLU A 264 -7.93 -11.42 26.59
N GLU A 265 -7.46 -10.19 26.49
CA GLU A 265 -7.40 -9.44 25.24
C GLU A 265 -6.49 -10.12 24.22
N SER A 266 -5.34 -10.62 24.64
CA SER A 266 -4.43 -11.42 23.78
C SER A 266 -5.11 -12.67 23.24
N ARG A 267 -5.86 -13.39 24.08
CA ARG A 267 -6.65 -14.57 23.69
C ARG A 267 -7.75 -14.19 22.68
N ARG A 268 -8.47 -13.09 22.91
CA ARG A 268 -9.53 -12.60 22.01
C ARG A 268 -8.97 -12.20 20.63
N LEU A 269 -7.80 -11.55 20.58
CA LEU A 269 -7.11 -11.26 19.32
C LEU A 269 -6.77 -12.56 18.56
N GLU A 270 -6.25 -13.56 19.25
CA GLU A 270 -5.92 -14.85 18.65
C GLU A 270 -7.15 -15.61 18.13
N GLN A 271 -8.22 -15.64 18.92
CA GLN A 271 -9.50 -16.26 18.55
C GLN A 271 -10.17 -15.58 17.36
N ALA A 272 -10.09 -14.25 17.27
CA ALA A 272 -10.66 -13.49 16.15
C ALA A 272 -10.05 -13.96 14.82
N PHE A 273 -8.73 -14.08 14.76
CA PHE A 273 -8.02 -14.73 13.66
C PHE A 273 -6.53 -14.87 13.95
N SER A 274 -5.98 -16.06 13.80
CA SER A 274 -4.53 -16.28 13.80
C SER A 274 -4.13 -17.48 12.93
N ARG A 275 -2.85 -17.57 12.56
CA ARG A 275 -2.22 -18.72 11.91
C ARG A 275 -1.29 -19.40 12.90
N SER A 276 -1.86 -20.31 13.72
CA SER A 276 -1.13 -20.98 14.81
C SER A 276 -0.46 -20.00 15.79
N GLY A 277 -1.22 -18.96 16.20
CA GLY A 277 -0.75 -17.88 17.03
C GLY A 277 -0.14 -16.72 16.23
N PHE A 278 0.60 -15.88 16.93
CA PHE A 278 1.18 -14.63 16.41
C PHE A 278 2.71 -14.66 16.39
N THR A 279 3.28 -13.66 15.73
CA THR A 279 4.71 -13.37 15.74
C THR A 279 4.98 -11.88 15.87
N ASP A 280 6.03 -11.54 16.59
CA ASP A 280 6.67 -10.22 16.68
C ASP A 280 8.13 -10.29 16.20
N GLY A 281 8.47 -11.38 15.50
CA GLY A 281 9.86 -11.71 15.17
C GLY A 281 10.58 -10.63 14.35
N TYR A 282 9.90 -9.97 13.42
CA TYR A 282 10.51 -8.85 12.70
C TYR A 282 10.74 -7.66 13.63
N TRP A 283 9.75 -7.25 14.43
CA TRP A 283 9.88 -6.14 15.38
C TRP A 283 11.06 -6.30 16.33
N LEU A 284 11.27 -7.51 16.83
CA LEU A 284 12.37 -7.85 17.74
C LEU A 284 13.69 -8.19 17.03
N GLY A 285 13.75 -8.20 15.70
CA GLY A 285 14.91 -8.66 14.94
C GLY A 285 15.18 -10.17 15.07
N LYS A 286 14.23 -10.97 15.57
CA LYS A 286 14.35 -12.41 15.82
C LYS A 286 13.72 -13.24 14.71
N LYS A 287 14.44 -13.33 13.58
CA LYS A 287 14.01 -14.14 12.42
C LYS A 287 14.29 -15.63 12.65
N GLY A 288 13.41 -16.50 12.16
CA GLY A 288 13.64 -17.95 12.26
C GLY A 288 12.35 -18.78 12.17
N PRO A 289 12.48 -20.12 12.44
CA PRO A 289 11.37 -21.09 12.30
C PRO A 289 10.13 -20.76 13.14
N GLN A 290 10.28 -20.07 14.27
CA GLN A 290 9.20 -19.69 15.18
C GLN A 290 8.19 -18.72 14.53
N MET A 291 8.56 -18.05 13.44
CA MET A 291 7.69 -17.13 12.73
C MET A 291 6.71 -17.82 11.77
N PHE A 292 6.89 -19.12 11.50
CA PHE A 292 6.04 -19.85 10.55
C PHE A 292 4.83 -20.46 11.23
N GLY A 293 3.71 -20.49 10.51
CA GLY A 293 2.47 -21.07 11.01
C GLY A 293 1.39 -21.16 9.93
N THR A 294 0.42 -22.04 10.16
CA THR A 294 -0.73 -22.26 9.29
C THR A 294 -2.03 -22.21 10.10
N ARG A 295 -3.15 -21.98 9.44
CA ARG A 295 -4.47 -22.12 10.05
C ARG A 295 -5.12 -23.38 9.51
N PRO A 296 -5.62 -24.28 10.35
CA PRO A 296 -6.41 -25.42 9.91
C PRO A 296 -7.66 -24.95 9.14
N GLU A 297 -8.03 -25.68 8.08
CA GLU A 297 -9.22 -25.35 7.28
C GLU A 297 -10.51 -25.35 8.11
N ASN A 298 -10.61 -26.27 9.08
CA ASN A 298 -11.74 -26.46 10.01
C ASN A 298 -11.54 -25.74 11.35
N ALA A 299 -10.73 -24.69 11.42
CA ALA A 299 -10.59 -23.91 12.65
C ALA A 299 -11.97 -23.40 13.10
N PRO A 300 -12.38 -23.65 14.37
CA PRO A 300 -13.71 -23.28 14.83
C PRO A 300 -13.93 -21.76 14.78
N GLU A 301 -15.15 -21.39 14.42
CA GLU A 301 -15.57 -19.98 14.46
C GLU A 301 -15.82 -19.58 15.92
N PRO A 302 -15.28 -18.45 16.39
CA PRO A 302 -15.50 -17.94 17.74
C PRO A 302 -16.88 -17.23 17.85
N LYS A 303 -17.97 -18.02 17.86
CA LYS A 303 -19.35 -17.52 17.75
C LYS A 303 -19.72 -16.50 18.82
N GLU A 304 -19.35 -16.75 20.09
CA GLU A 304 -19.65 -15.87 21.20
C GLU A 304 -18.91 -14.52 21.07
N LEU A 305 -17.60 -14.58 20.81
CA LEU A 305 -16.79 -13.39 20.57
C LEU A 305 -17.34 -12.53 19.42
N PHE A 306 -17.77 -13.18 18.34
CA PHE A 306 -18.33 -12.48 17.18
C PHE A 306 -19.74 -11.94 17.44
N ALA A 307 -20.55 -12.60 18.26
CA ALA A 307 -21.85 -12.06 18.71
C ALA A 307 -21.67 -10.81 19.59
N GLU A 308 -20.73 -10.86 20.53
CA GLU A 308 -20.36 -9.67 21.35
C GLU A 308 -19.83 -8.51 20.47
N ALA A 309 -19.00 -8.83 19.46
CA ALA A 309 -18.48 -7.82 18.53
C ALA A 309 -19.61 -7.16 17.73
N ARG A 310 -20.55 -7.94 17.17
CA ARG A 310 -21.72 -7.42 16.45
C ARG A 310 -22.57 -6.49 17.30
N ALA A 311 -22.80 -6.84 18.56
CA ALA A 311 -23.58 -6.01 19.48
C ALA A 311 -23.01 -4.59 19.68
N GLN A 312 -21.74 -4.32 19.29
CA GLN A 312 -21.12 -3.02 19.39
C GLN A 312 -21.43 -2.09 18.21
N TYR A 313 -21.85 -2.61 17.07
CA TYR A 313 -22.07 -1.79 15.86
C TYR A 313 -23.37 -2.07 15.11
N GLU A 314 -24.07 -3.16 15.42
CA GLU A 314 -25.37 -3.48 14.80
C GLU A 314 -26.54 -2.71 15.45
N ASN A 315 -27.71 -2.77 14.82
CA ASN A 315 -28.97 -2.20 15.29
C ASN A 315 -28.95 -0.67 15.48
N GLY A 316 -28.15 0.05 14.70
CA GLY A 316 -28.07 1.51 14.78
C GLY A 316 -27.43 2.00 16.09
N ARG A 317 -26.68 1.15 16.78
CA ARG A 317 -25.95 1.56 17.98
C ARG A 317 -24.88 2.59 17.63
N GLU A 318 -24.93 3.71 18.33
CA GLU A 318 -24.00 4.83 18.13
C GLU A 318 -23.13 4.98 19.37
N ASN A 319 -21.85 4.64 19.23
CA ASN A 319 -20.85 4.74 20.30
C ASN A 319 -20.02 6.04 20.17
N ARG A 320 -19.94 6.62 18.97
CA ARG A 320 -19.29 7.92 18.71
C ARG A 320 -20.33 9.02 18.61
N ARG A 321 -20.77 9.52 19.77
CA ARG A 321 -21.75 10.59 19.84
C ARG A 321 -21.09 11.96 19.93
N ILE A 322 -21.70 12.93 19.24
CA ILE A 322 -21.29 14.32 19.25
C ILE A 322 -22.06 15.02 20.37
N PRO A 323 -21.38 15.58 21.38
CA PRO A 323 -22.04 16.35 22.43
C PRO A 323 -22.64 17.65 21.86
N VAL A 324 -23.89 17.92 22.21
CA VAL A 324 -24.59 19.14 21.79
C VAL A 324 -25.18 19.87 22.97
N SER A 325 -25.24 21.20 22.87
CA SER A 325 -25.98 22.09 23.75
C SER A 325 -27.27 22.51 23.06
N LEU A 326 -28.39 22.39 23.80
CA LEU A 326 -29.70 22.82 23.32
C LEU A 326 -30.16 24.05 24.09
N ALA A 327 -30.69 25.07 23.39
CA ALA A 327 -31.32 26.24 23.98
C ALA A 327 -32.67 26.49 23.29
N ILE A 328 -33.78 26.35 24.01
CA ILE A 328 -35.12 26.60 23.51
C ILE A 328 -35.71 27.89 24.11
N ARG A 329 -36.37 28.70 23.27
CA ARG A 329 -37.14 29.87 23.66
C ARG A 329 -38.59 29.68 23.31
N VAL A 330 -39.46 29.78 24.31
CA VAL A 330 -40.93 29.68 24.19
C VAL A 330 -41.50 30.91 24.86
N GLN A 331 -41.86 31.94 24.06
CA GLN A 331 -42.32 33.24 24.53
C GLN A 331 -43.66 33.58 23.98
N ALA A 332 -44.53 34.23 24.76
CA ALA A 332 -45.85 34.62 24.32
C ALA A 332 -45.81 35.53 23.07
N GLY A 333 -46.59 35.20 22.07
CA GLY A 333 -46.70 35.99 20.84
C GLY A 333 -45.48 35.91 19.88
N LYS A 334 -44.46 35.10 20.19
CA LYS A 334 -43.31 34.90 19.35
C LYS A 334 -43.23 33.44 18.86
N PRO A 335 -42.75 33.20 17.63
CA PRO A 335 -42.44 31.85 17.20
C PRO A 335 -41.43 31.14 18.14
N VAL A 336 -41.74 29.87 18.46
CA VAL A 336 -40.76 29.07 19.25
C VAL A 336 -39.50 28.86 18.42
N SER A 337 -38.36 28.95 19.10
CA SER A 337 -37.03 28.73 18.50
C SER A 337 -36.16 27.76 19.31
N LEU A 338 -35.56 26.81 18.61
CA LEU A 338 -34.58 25.87 19.18
C LEU A 338 -33.20 26.11 18.54
N ALA A 339 -32.22 26.44 19.36
CA ALA A 339 -30.85 26.46 18.98
C ALA A 339 -30.16 25.14 19.37
N VAL A 340 -29.41 24.56 18.46
CA VAL A 340 -28.54 23.42 18.70
C VAL A 340 -27.11 23.83 18.38
N ALA A 341 -26.18 23.61 19.31
CA ALA A 341 -24.78 23.96 19.14
C ALA A 341 -23.87 22.79 19.51
N CYS A 342 -22.77 22.65 18.80
CA CYS A 342 -21.67 21.73 19.15
C CYS A 342 -20.32 22.43 18.99
N GLN A 343 -19.32 21.93 19.71
CA GLN A 343 -17.94 22.31 19.47
C GLN A 343 -17.46 21.56 18.23
N SER A 344 -17.11 22.28 17.18
CA SER A 344 -16.36 21.77 16.05
C SER A 344 -14.89 22.16 16.16
N ASN A 345 -14.02 21.59 15.33
CA ASN A 345 -12.61 22.00 15.33
C ASN A 345 -12.41 23.45 14.82
N ASN A 346 -13.43 24.06 14.17
CA ASN A 346 -13.44 25.46 13.73
C ASN A 346 -14.11 26.43 14.72
N GLY A 347 -14.41 25.95 15.94
CA GLY A 347 -15.11 26.74 16.94
C GLY A 347 -16.55 26.27 17.18
N LEU A 348 -17.34 27.12 17.81
CA LEU A 348 -18.72 26.81 18.11
C LEU A 348 -19.58 26.88 16.84
N MET A 349 -20.21 25.77 16.51
CA MET A 349 -21.16 25.66 15.40
C MET A 349 -22.58 25.62 15.96
N ASN A 350 -23.48 26.40 15.40
CA ASN A 350 -24.88 26.46 15.83
C ASN A 350 -25.85 26.45 14.64
N VAL A 351 -27.04 25.90 14.88
CA VAL A 351 -28.16 25.87 13.96
C VAL A 351 -29.44 26.20 14.71
N TRP A 352 -30.38 26.82 14.03
CA TRP A 352 -31.65 27.24 14.58
C TRP A 352 -32.81 26.60 13.80
N ALA A 353 -33.79 26.05 14.54
CA ALA A 353 -35.09 25.68 14.01
C ALA A 353 -36.18 26.57 14.63
N GLN A 354 -37.16 26.93 13.80
CA GLN A 354 -38.29 27.73 14.24
C GLN A 354 -39.61 26.98 14.04
N GLY A 355 -40.54 27.19 14.96
CA GLY A 355 -41.87 26.60 14.90
C GLY A 355 -42.96 27.65 15.09
N PRO A 356 -44.24 27.23 15.26
CA PRO A 356 -45.38 28.12 15.42
C PRO A 356 -45.28 28.94 16.73
N VAL A 357 -46.12 29.97 16.80
CA VAL A 357 -46.32 30.73 18.05
C VAL A 357 -47.01 29.82 19.06
N PRO A 358 -46.47 29.73 20.34
CA PRO A 358 -47.11 28.92 21.36
C PRO A 358 -48.49 29.45 21.75
N GLU A 359 -49.39 28.53 22.09
CA GLU A 359 -50.75 28.88 22.52
C GLU A 359 -50.79 29.00 24.06
N THR A 360 -51.78 29.73 24.58
CA THR A 360 -52.07 29.72 26.02
C THR A 360 -52.63 28.35 26.41
N ALA A 361 -52.09 27.76 27.48
CA ALA A 361 -52.52 26.44 27.95
C ALA A 361 -53.94 26.48 28.50
N ARG A 362 -54.77 25.54 28.02
CA ARG A 362 -56.16 25.39 28.48
C ARG A 362 -56.30 24.51 29.71
N SER A 363 -55.35 23.57 29.92
CA SER A 363 -55.43 22.65 31.08
C SER A 363 -54.05 22.47 31.76
N ARG A 364 -53.00 22.23 31.01
CA ARG A 364 -51.65 22.01 31.58
C ARG A 364 -50.64 22.82 30.78
N ALA A 365 -49.92 23.69 31.46
CA ALA A 365 -48.82 24.45 30.90
C ALA A 365 -47.56 23.56 30.70
N LEU A 366 -46.78 23.91 29.70
CA LEU A 366 -45.51 23.27 29.38
C LEU A 366 -44.49 23.59 30.50
N THR A 367 -43.64 22.61 30.84
CA THR A 367 -42.60 22.80 31.82
C THR A 367 -41.21 22.66 31.18
N ALA A 368 -40.17 23.24 31.80
CA ALA A 368 -38.79 23.11 31.36
C ALA A 368 -38.31 21.65 31.42
N GLU A 369 -38.76 20.87 32.40
CA GLU A 369 -38.48 19.45 32.52
C GLU A 369 -39.06 18.63 31.39
N GLU A 370 -40.29 18.92 31.00
CA GLU A 370 -40.95 18.24 29.86
C GLU A 370 -40.24 18.56 28.51
N LEU A 371 -39.84 19.82 28.34
CA LEU A 371 -39.05 20.24 27.19
C LEU A 371 -37.69 19.50 27.18
N ARG A 372 -37.00 19.43 28.31
CA ARG A 372 -35.72 18.71 28.45
C ARG A 372 -35.89 17.23 28.09
N GLU A 373 -36.87 16.57 28.68
CA GLU A 373 -37.11 15.13 28.44
C GLU A 373 -37.35 14.85 26.96
N ARG A 374 -38.20 15.66 26.26
CA ARG A 374 -38.52 15.45 24.84
C ARG A 374 -37.39 15.80 23.89
N LEU A 375 -36.68 16.90 24.16
CA LEU A 375 -35.60 17.38 23.30
C LEU A 375 -34.30 16.54 23.50
N SER A 376 -34.10 15.94 24.67
CA SER A 376 -32.97 15.04 24.91
C SER A 376 -33.12 13.63 24.29
N LYS A 377 -34.28 13.30 23.71
CA LYS A 377 -34.50 12.02 23.02
C LYS A 377 -33.81 12.01 21.66
N THR A 378 -32.48 11.88 21.66
CA THR A 378 -31.64 11.87 20.44
C THR A 378 -31.33 10.46 19.94
N GLY A 379 -32.04 9.44 20.40
CA GLY A 379 -31.88 8.05 19.91
C GLY A 379 -32.01 7.96 18.40
N GLY A 380 -31.17 7.15 17.77
CA GLY A 380 -31.09 7.03 16.30
C GLY A 380 -30.33 8.18 15.59
N THR A 381 -29.70 9.09 16.35
CA THR A 381 -28.82 10.14 15.83
C THR A 381 -27.41 10.03 16.39
N VAL A 382 -26.47 10.71 15.77
CA VAL A 382 -25.06 10.79 16.23
C VAL A 382 -24.89 11.75 17.42
N PHE A 383 -25.94 12.40 17.88
CA PHE A 383 -25.86 13.46 18.89
C PHE A 383 -26.21 12.95 20.28
N THR A 384 -25.60 13.57 21.30
CA THR A 384 -25.96 13.42 22.71
C THR A 384 -26.06 14.79 23.36
N VAL A 385 -27.13 15.02 24.13
CA VAL A 385 -27.36 16.31 24.78
C VAL A 385 -26.58 16.36 26.09
N GLU A 386 -25.60 17.26 26.18
CA GLU A 386 -24.84 17.51 27.39
C GLU A 386 -25.37 18.70 28.18
N GLN A 387 -25.79 19.75 27.46
CA GLN A 387 -26.30 20.96 28.08
C GLN A 387 -27.70 21.29 27.57
N PHE A 388 -28.57 21.72 28.45
CA PHE A 388 -29.94 22.14 28.11
C PHE A 388 -30.32 23.41 28.83
N ARG A 389 -30.83 24.40 28.10
CA ARG A 389 -31.38 25.65 28.63
C ARG A 389 -32.73 25.91 28.00
N ALA A 390 -33.69 26.31 28.83
CA ALA A 390 -35.04 26.75 28.41
C ALA A 390 -35.31 28.16 28.91
N GLU A 391 -35.79 29.01 28.00
CA GLU A 391 -36.42 30.29 28.29
C GLU A 391 -37.89 30.12 27.97
N LEU A 392 -38.74 29.98 29.02
CA LEU A 392 -40.14 29.63 28.92
C LEU A 392 -40.98 30.62 29.72
N ASP A 393 -41.93 31.32 29.03
CA ASP A 393 -42.93 32.12 29.70
C ASP A 393 -44.01 31.21 30.29
N ASP A 394 -44.59 31.62 31.41
CA ASP A 394 -45.60 30.85 32.14
C ASP A 394 -46.92 30.74 31.36
N GLY A 395 -47.59 29.63 31.59
CA GLY A 395 -48.95 29.39 31.03
C GLY A 395 -49.02 29.09 29.54
N LEU A 396 -47.91 28.78 28.90
CA LEU A 396 -47.84 28.42 27.47
C LEU A 396 -47.91 26.90 27.23
N MET A 397 -48.34 26.52 26.02
CA MET A 397 -48.33 25.14 25.55
C MET A 397 -47.85 25.03 24.11
N LEU A 398 -47.22 23.91 23.81
CA LEU A 398 -46.86 23.46 22.45
C LEU A 398 -47.22 21.99 22.28
N PRO A 399 -47.77 21.59 21.11
CA PRO A 399 -47.99 20.19 20.79
C PRO A 399 -46.65 19.40 20.81
N ALA A 400 -46.69 18.17 21.28
CA ALA A 400 -45.52 17.27 21.32
C ALA A 400 -44.91 17.05 19.92
N SER A 401 -45.77 17.04 18.86
CA SER A 401 -45.32 16.94 17.47
C SER A 401 -44.44 18.12 17.04
N VAL A 402 -44.78 19.33 17.49
CA VAL A 402 -44.00 20.56 17.22
C VAL A 402 -42.61 20.46 17.88
N ILE A 403 -42.57 20.10 19.18
CA ILE A 403 -41.29 19.96 19.91
C ILE A 403 -40.39 18.90 19.26
N ASN A 404 -41.00 17.74 18.87
CA ASN A 404 -40.25 16.68 18.19
C ASN A 404 -39.81 17.08 16.77
N GLY A 405 -40.63 17.89 16.06
CA GLY A 405 -40.26 18.46 14.76
C GLY A 405 -39.05 19.38 14.86
N LEU A 406 -39.10 20.36 15.77
CA LEU A 406 -38.01 21.29 16.03
C LEU A 406 -36.68 20.55 16.34
N ARG A 407 -36.74 19.54 17.21
CA ARG A 407 -35.57 18.71 17.51
C ARG A 407 -35.01 18.07 16.26
N ARG A 408 -35.82 17.40 15.47
CA ARG A 408 -35.42 16.71 14.24
C ARG A 408 -34.81 17.69 13.25
N ASP A 409 -35.47 18.81 12.99
CA ASP A 409 -35.06 19.79 11.99
C ASP A 409 -33.72 20.48 12.42
N ALA A 410 -33.57 20.82 13.70
CA ALA A 410 -32.34 21.41 14.23
C ALA A 410 -31.18 20.43 14.20
N LEU A 411 -31.38 19.17 14.57
CA LEU A 411 -30.32 18.16 14.55
C LEU A 411 -29.92 17.78 13.11
N GLU A 412 -30.87 17.69 12.18
CA GLU A 412 -30.58 17.44 10.78
C GLU A 412 -29.83 18.63 10.14
N GLY A 413 -30.26 19.87 10.44
CA GLY A 413 -29.54 21.06 10.00
C GLY A 413 -28.10 21.13 10.55
N LEU A 414 -27.88 20.72 11.82
CA LEU A 414 -26.54 20.65 12.40
C LEU A 414 -25.68 19.58 11.73
N LYS A 415 -26.28 18.41 11.43
CA LYS A 415 -25.59 17.33 10.72
C LYS A 415 -25.11 17.79 9.34
N GLN A 416 -25.99 18.39 8.53
CA GLN A 416 -25.65 18.91 7.20
C GLN A 416 -24.54 19.97 7.27
N ARG A 417 -24.58 20.82 8.29
CA ARG A 417 -23.55 21.86 8.48
C ARG A 417 -22.20 21.27 8.90
N LEU A 418 -22.18 20.21 9.70
CA LEU A 418 -20.96 19.49 10.07
C LEU A 418 -20.35 18.79 8.85
N GLU A 419 -21.14 18.13 8.03
CA GLU A 419 -20.71 17.49 6.79
C GLU A 419 -20.11 18.52 5.81
N GLN A 420 -20.79 19.65 5.65
CA GLN A 420 -20.29 20.76 4.81
C GLN A 420 -19.02 21.40 5.37
N ASP A 421 -18.91 21.59 6.69
CA ASP A 421 -17.73 22.15 7.33
C ASP A 421 -16.50 21.26 7.15
N TRP A 422 -16.66 19.94 7.27
CA TRP A 422 -15.57 19.00 7.01
C TRP A 422 -15.05 19.11 5.59
N PHE A 423 -15.94 19.19 4.62
CA PHE A 423 -15.62 19.35 3.21
C PHE A 423 -14.86 20.65 2.92
N LEU A 424 -15.39 21.79 3.42
CA LEU A 424 -14.78 23.12 3.20
C LEU A 424 -13.42 23.31 3.85
N ARG A 425 -13.12 22.61 4.93
CA ARG A 425 -11.84 22.72 5.63
C ARG A 425 -10.65 22.29 4.78
N ARG A 426 -10.85 21.22 4.03
CA ARG A 426 -9.79 20.57 3.26
C ARG A 426 -9.58 21.21 1.91
N MET A 427 -10.48 22.10 1.52
CA MET A 427 -10.30 22.84 0.29
C MET A 427 -9.13 23.81 0.42
N SER A 428 -8.20 23.73 -0.53
CA SER A 428 -7.18 24.74 -0.71
C SER A 428 -7.80 26.11 -1.02
N PRO A 429 -7.04 27.20 -0.87
CA PRO A 429 -7.50 28.53 -1.29
C PRO A 429 -7.98 28.56 -2.75
N TRP A 430 -7.30 27.81 -3.62
CA TRP A 430 -7.69 27.67 -5.03
C TRP A 430 -9.06 26.97 -5.18
N GLN A 431 -9.25 25.84 -4.54
CA GLN A 431 -10.52 25.09 -4.58
C GLN A 431 -11.70 25.94 -4.08
N LYS A 432 -11.49 26.69 -3.01
CA LYS A 432 -12.51 27.63 -2.49
C LYS A 432 -12.85 28.72 -3.49
N GLU A 433 -11.87 29.21 -4.25
CA GLU A 433 -12.12 30.20 -5.29
C GLU A 433 -12.86 29.61 -6.50
N GLU A 434 -12.50 28.41 -6.96
CA GLU A 434 -13.24 27.70 -8.01
C GLU A 434 -14.71 27.51 -7.63
N LEU A 435 -14.95 27.07 -6.38
CA LEU A 435 -16.31 26.88 -5.86
C LEU A 435 -17.10 28.23 -5.85
N ARG A 436 -16.48 29.34 -5.43
CA ARG A 436 -17.09 30.68 -5.46
C ARG A 436 -17.47 31.13 -6.87
N GLN A 437 -16.70 30.68 -7.86
CA GLN A 437 -16.95 30.99 -9.28
C GLN A 437 -17.90 30.01 -9.96
N GLY A 438 -18.50 29.06 -9.18
CA GLY A 438 -19.40 28.04 -9.71
C GLY A 438 -18.72 26.99 -10.58
N ARG A 439 -17.40 26.86 -10.49
CA ARG A 439 -16.62 25.85 -11.19
C ARG A 439 -16.36 24.66 -10.27
N ASP A 440 -16.07 23.48 -10.86
CA ASP A 440 -15.74 22.29 -10.10
C ASP A 440 -14.40 22.47 -9.37
N PRO A 441 -14.38 22.49 -8.02
CA PRO A 441 -13.16 22.71 -7.24
C PRO A 441 -12.22 21.51 -7.24
N HIS A 442 -12.60 20.39 -7.83
CA HIS A 442 -11.83 19.14 -7.81
C HIS A 442 -11.12 18.85 -9.13
N VAL A 443 -11.38 19.64 -10.16
CA VAL A 443 -10.87 19.35 -11.51
C VAL A 443 -9.96 20.46 -12.00
N ARG A 444 -8.66 20.27 -11.84
CA ARG A 444 -7.71 20.87 -12.78
C ARG A 444 -7.65 19.98 -14.02
N ARG A 445 -7.92 20.56 -15.21
CA ARG A 445 -7.87 20.02 -16.57
C ARG A 445 -7.22 18.65 -16.76
N VAL A 446 -8.00 17.58 -16.66
CA VAL A 446 -7.51 16.19 -16.72
C VAL A 446 -7.01 15.77 -18.09
N LEU A 447 -7.59 16.31 -19.16
CA LEU A 447 -7.20 15.94 -20.52
C LEU A 447 -5.82 16.47 -20.91
N GLU A 448 -5.41 17.64 -20.41
CA GLU A 448 -4.07 18.20 -20.66
C GLU A 448 -3.00 17.58 -19.77
N ALA A 449 -3.31 17.29 -18.51
CA ALA A 449 -2.41 16.63 -17.58
C ALA A 449 -2.12 15.16 -17.96
N ALA A 450 -3.05 14.49 -18.65
CA ALA A 450 -2.84 13.13 -19.15
C ALA A 450 -1.97 13.05 -20.42
N ALA A 451 -1.76 14.17 -21.14
CA ALA A 451 -0.92 14.21 -22.31
C ALA A 451 0.57 14.07 -21.93
N LEU A 452 1.22 13.05 -22.47
CA LEU A 452 2.66 12.90 -22.35
C LEU A 452 3.37 13.70 -23.45
N PRO A 453 4.57 14.25 -23.19
CA PRO A 453 5.39 14.82 -24.25
C PRO A 453 5.71 13.77 -25.31
N GLU A 454 6.09 14.19 -26.49
CA GLU A 454 6.52 13.29 -27.55
C GLU A 454 7.78 12.52 -27.12
N ALA A 455 7.76 11.21 -27.28
CA ALA A 455 8.92 10.37 -26.97
C ALA A 455 9.90 10.31 -28.13
N PRO A 456 11.20 10.10 -27.87
CA PRO A 456 12.18 9.83 -28.90
C PRO A 456 11.77 8.61 -29.76
N GLU A 457 12.16 8.62 -31.02
CA GLU A 457 11.98 7.43 -31.86
C GLU A 457 12.71 6.22 -31.25
N PRO A 458 12.05 5.05 -31.18
CA PRO A 458 12.69 3.84 -30.67
C PRO A 458 13.83 3.40 -31.59
N PRO A 459 14.87 2.74 -31.03
CA PRO A 459 16.00 2.26 -31.84
C PRO A 459 15.54 1.23 -32.85
N LYS A 460 16.17 1.23 -34.03
CA LYS A 460 15.88 0.25 -35.10
C LYS A 460 16.29 -1.18 -34.74
N THR A 461 17.30 -1.33 -33.91
CA THR A 461 17.84 -2.63 -33.48
C THR A 461 18.01 -2.66 -31.97
N MET A 462 17.52 -3.74 -31.37
CA MET A 462 17.70 -4.03 -29.94
C MET A 462 19.10 -4.63 -29.72
N ARG A 463 19.80 -4.17 -28.64
CA ARG A 463 21.06 -4.74 -28.20
C ARG A 463 20.82 -5.64 -27.00
N PHE A 464 21.67 -6.66 -26.82
CA PHE A 464 21.56 -7.57 -25.69
C PHE A 464 22.46 -7.14 -24.53
N THR A 465 21.93 -7.30 -23.32
CA THR A 465 22.62 -7.11 -22.05
C THR A 465 22.61 -8.42 -21.28
N CYS A 466 23.57 -8.59 -20.38
CA CYS A 466 23.67 -9.77 -19.53
C CYS A 466 23.61 -9.36 -18.07
N SER A 467 22.82 -10.03 -17.25
CA SER A 467 22.93 -9.92 -15.81
C SER A 467 23.33 -11.26 -15.21
N VAL A 468 24.33 -11.25 -14.35
CA VAL A 468 24.89 -12.44 -13.70
C VAL A 468 24.54 -12.48 -12.23
N LEU A 469 24.50 -13.67 -11.65
CA LEU A 469 24.35 -13.84 -10.20
C LEU A 469 25.71 -13.94 -9.51
N LYS A 470 26.75 -14.44 -10.21
CA LYS A 470 28.10 -14.66 -9.70
C LYS A 470 29.14 -14.14 -10.67
N ALA A 471 30.22 -13.59 -10.11
CA ALA A 471 31.35 -13.06 -10.88
C ALA A 471 31.95 -14.07 -11.87
N GLN A 472 32.01 -15.35 -11.50
CA GLN A 472 32.55 -16.44 -12.35
C GLN A 472 31.78 -16.68 -13.66
N GLN A 473 30.53 -16.16 -13.77
CA GLN A 473 29.77 -16.21 -15.02
C GLN A 473 30.24 -15.18 -16.05
N VAL A 474 31.04 -14.19 -15.63
CA VAL A 474 31.67 -13.20 -16.51
C VAL A 474 33.03 -13.75 -16.95
N THR A 475 33.12 -14.14 -18.19
CA THR A 475 34.32 -14.74 -18.77
C THR A 475 34.79 -13.99 -20.03
N ALA A 476 36.01 -14.18 -20.45
CA ALA A 476 36.49 -13.68 -21.72
C ALA A 476 35.61 -14.15 -22.91
N ALA A 477 35.10 -15.39 -22.83
CA ALA A 477 34.19 -15.93 -23.86
C ALA A 477 32.83 -15.17 -23.90
N LEU A 478 32.29 -14.77 -22.74
CA LEU A 478 31.07 -13.95 -22.69
C LEU A 478 31.33 -12.54 -23.24
N LEU A 479 32.45 -11.92 -22.87
CA LEU A 479 32.81 -10.57 -23.32
C LEU A 479 33.17 -10.52 -24.81
N ALA A 480 33.76 -11.58 -25.35
CA ALA A 480 34.00 -11.73 -26.79
C ALA A 480 32.71 -11.68 -27.63
N GLU A 481 31.56 -12.06 -27.06
CA GLU A 481 30.24 -11.90 -27.68
C GLU A 481 29.72 -10.46 -27.62
N LYS A 482 30.42 -9.52 -27.02
CA LYS A 482 30.14 -8.07 -26.95
C LYS A 482 28.73 -7.75 -26.45
N PRO A 483 28.34 -8.15 -25.24
CA PRO A 483 27.12 -7.66 -24.63
C PRO A 483 27.19 -6.14 -24.47
N ALA A 484 26.07 -5.42 -24.62
CA ALA A 484 26.08 -3.97 -24.47
C ALA A 484 26.39 -3.55 -23.03
N ILE A 485 25.87 -4.29 -22.06
CA ILE A 485 26.03 -4.06 -20.63
C ILE A 485 26.13 -5.42 -19.94
N VAL A 486 27.01 -5.51 -18.95
CA VAL A 486 27.01 -6.65 -18.00
C VAL A 486 26.68 -6.12 -16.61
N TYR A 487 25.57 -6.58 -16.04
CA TYR A 487 25.11 -6.27 -14.71
C TYR A 487 25.66 -7.27 -13.72
N VAL A 488 26.46 -6.81 -12.75
CA VAL A 488 27.11 -7.64 -11.74
C VAL A 488 26.68 -7.17 -10.34
N PRO A 489 26.22 -8.08 -9.44
CA PRO A 489 25.92 -7.71 -8.06
C PRO A 489 27.13 -7.02 -7.42
N ILE A 490 26.88 -5.95 -6.67
CA ILE A 490 27.95 -5.13 -6.09
C ILE A 490 28.90 -5.93 -5.21
N GLU A 491 28.39 -6.93 -4.49
CA GLU A 491 29.20 -7.83 -3.64
C GLU A 491 30.05 -8.84 -4.42
N GLU A 492 29.82 -8.98 -5.71
CA GLU A 492 30.57 -9.86 -6.60
C GLU A 492 31.67 -9.10 -7.39
N LEU A 493 31.70 -7.77 -7.38
CA LEU A 493 32.66 -6.97 -8.15
C LEU A 493 34.12 -7.30 -7.75
N GLU A 494 34.42 -7.45 -6.47
CA GLU A 494 35.75 -7.78 -5.98
C GLU A 494 36.25 -9.17 -6.44
N ARG A 495 35.35 -10.02 -6.96
CA ARG A 495 35.62 -11.37 -7.43
C ARG A 495 35.77 -11.46 -8.94
N LEU A 496 35.61 -10.37 -9.65
CA LEU A 496 35.80 -10.33 -11.10
C LEU A 496 37.30 -10.54 -11.40
N ASP A 497 37.57 -11.28 -12.46
CA ASP A 497 38.92 -11.44 -12.95
C ASP A 497 39.44 -10.10 -13.50
N ALA A 498 40.50 -9.59 -12.90
CA ALA A 498 41.15 -8.32 -13.29
C ALA A 498 41.75 -8.34 -14.71
N GLY A 499 41.98 -9.53 -15.28
CA GLY A 499 42.51 -9.70 -16.64
C GLY A 499 41.44 -9.65 -17.74
N LEU A 500 40.16 -9.42 -17.42
CA LEU A 500 39.08 -9.36 -18.42
C LEU A 500 39.18 -8.10 -19.28
N ASP A 501 39.14 -8.26 -20.58
CA ASP A 501 39.02 -7.17 -21.53
C ASP A 501 37.54 -6.84 -21.77
N TRP A 502 37.10 -5.72 -21.24
CA TRP A 502 35.72 -5.25 -21.34
C TRP A 502 35.39 -4.59 -22.70
N GLY A 503 36.41 -4.16 -23.48
CA GLY A 503 36.22 -3.48 -24.76
C GLY A 503 35.15 -2.36 -24.68
N GLU A 504 34.09 -2.49 -25.48
CA GLU A 504 32.95 -1.56 -25.48
C GLU A 504 31.82 -1.97 -24.51
N THR A 505 31.95 -3.08 -23.81
CA THR A 505 30.96 -3.59 -22.86
C THR A 505 30.95 -2.73 -21.58
N GLU A 506 29.82 -2.18 -21.22
CA GLU A 506 29.67 -1.42 -19.97
C GLU A 506 29.54 -2.35 -18.78
N LEU A 507 30.33 -2.15 -17.75
CA LEU A 507 30.17 -2.78 -16.44
C LEU A 507 29.19 -1.97 -15.59
N CYS A 508 28.09 -2.60 -15.19
CA CYS A 508 27.05 -2.00 -14.35
C CYS A 508 26.98 -2.72 -13.00
N ALA A 509 27.28 -2.00 -11.90
CA ALA A 509 27.10 -2.51 -10.55
C ALA A 509 25.61 -2.60 -10.19
N VAL A 510 25.15 -3.76 -9.71
CA VAL A 510 23.76 -3.94 -9.27
C VAL A 510 23.68 -3.77 -7.76
N LEU A 511 22.94 -2.78 -7.29
CA LEU A 511 22.63 -2.61 -5.88
C LEU A 511 21.60 -3.67 -5.42
N PRO A 512 21.72 -4.19 -4.19
CA PRO A 512 20.82 -5.21 -3.69
C PRO A 512 19.40 -4.67 -3.59
N ARG A 513 18.40 -5.39 -4.12
CA ARG A 513 16.99 -4.97 -4.08
C ARG A 513 16.50 -4.66 -2.66
N ILE A 514 17.02 -5.36 -1.67
CA ILE A 514 16.72 -5.18 -0.26
C ILE A 514 18.03 -4.95 0.51
N PHE A 515 18.09 -3.87 1.22
CA PHE A 515 19.21 -3.44 2.06
C PHE A 515 18.66 -2.69 3.29
N ARG A 516 19.51 -2.21 4.17
CA ARG A 516 19.11 -1.48 5.38
C ARG A 516 19.80 -0.11 5.41
N THR A 517 19.31 0.80 6.24
CA THR A 517 19.94 2.11 6.41
C THR A 517 21.43 1.97 6.75
N ALA A 518 21.77 1.02 7.63
CA ALA A 518 23.15 0.73 7.97
C ALA A 518 24.02 0.24 6.80
N ASP A 519 23.42 -0.31 5.74
CA ASP A 519 24.12 -0.77 4.54
C ASP A 519 24.46 0.40 3.58
N GLU A 520 23.73 1.52 3.64
CA GLU A 520 23.88 2.64 2.69
C GLU A 520 25.32 3.14 2.57
N PRO A 521 26.05 3.46 3.68
CA PRO A 521 27.42 3.90 3.59
C PRO A 521 28.37 2.79 3.07
N VAL A 522 28.10 1.53 3.38
CA VAL A 522 28.89 0.38 2.90
C VAL A 522 28.74 0.22 1.40
N LEU A 523 27.51 0.27 0.89
CA LEU A 523 27.23 0.17 -0.54
C LEU A 523 27.85 1.34 -1.32
N ARG A 524 27.79 2.56 -0.77
CA ARG A 524 28.47 3.71 -1.36
C ARG A 524 29.98 3.54 -1.42
N GLN A 525 30.60 3.10 -0.33
CA GLN A 525 32.04 2.83 -0.27
C GLN A 525 32.45 1.74 -1.26
N LEU A 526 31.64 0.69 -1.44
CA LEU A 526 31.88 -0.34 -2.45
C LEU A 526 31.86 0.24 -3.86
N LEU A 527 30.90 1.09 -4.18
CA LEU A 527 30.89 1.78 -5.47
C LEU A 527 32.13 2.65 -5.68
N GLU A 528 32.56 3.40 -4.67
CA GLU A 528 33.74 4.26 -4.75
C GLU A 528 35.04 3.47 -4.97
N ARG A 529 35.12 2.24 -4.44
CA ARG A 529 36.26 1.34 -4.63
C ARG A 529 36.32 0.69 -6.03
N HIS A 530 35.21 0.67 -6.75
CA HIS A 530 35.08 0.05 -8.07
C HIS A 530 34.80 1.10 -9.16
N PRO A 531 35.74 2.02 -9.47
CA PRO A 531 35.54 3.05 -10.49
C PRO A 531 35.33 2.50 -11.90
N GLU A 532 35.77 1.28 -12.18
CA GLU A 532 35.56 0.56 -13.44
C GLU A 532 34.07 0.27 -13.74
N ALA A 533 33.22 0.13 -12.71
CA ALA A 533 31.79 0.02 -12.87
C ALA A 533 31.20 1.40 -13.18
N THR A 534 31.20 1.80 -14.43
CA THR A 534 30.78 3.14 -14.88
C THR A 534 29.28 3.39 -14.75
N ALA A 535 28.49 2.35 -14.56
CA ALA A 535 27.05 2.42 -14.34
C ALA A 535 26.61 1.72 -13.07
N VAL A 536 25.44 2.12 -12.55
CA VAL A 536 24.79 1.50 -11.37
C VAL A 536 23.34 1.21 -11.66
N ALA A 537 22.89 -0.01 -11.35
CA ALA A 537 21.49 -0.41 -11.47
C ALA A 537 20.71 -0.01 -10.20
N VAL A 538 19.66 0.79 -10.38
CA VAL A 538 18.77 1.31 -9.35
C VAL A 538 17.47 0.52 -9.37
N GLY A 539 17.20 -0.26 -8.34
CA GLY A 539 16.00 -1.10 -8.21
C GLY A 539 15.06 -0.70 -7.08
N ASN A 540 15.37 0.39 -6.35
CA ASN A 540 14.57 0.92 -5.25
C ASN A 540 14.78 2.43 -5.12
N LEU A 541 13.78 3.17 -4.62
CA LEU A 541 13.89 4.61 -4.38
C LEU A 541 15.05 4.95 -3.43
N GLY A 542 15.26 4.13 -2.40
CA GLY A 542 16.37 4.29 -1.44
C GLY A 542 17.76 4.10 -2.02
N HIS A 543 17.91 3.69 -3.28
CA HIS A 543 19.21 3.68 -3.96
C HIS A 543 19.67 5.08 -4.38
N LEU A 544 18.74 6.01 -4.62
CA LEU A 544 19.09 7.35 -5.12
C LEU A 544 20.07 8.10 -4.21
N PRO A 545 19.90 8.14 -2.88
CA PRO A 545 20.87 8.79 -1.99
C PRO A 545 22.25 8.16 -2.04
N ILE A 546 22.33 6.84 -2.26
CA ILE A 546 23.60 6.10 -2.33
C ILE A 546 24.40 6.51 -3.56
N VAL A 547 23.75 6.72 -4.70
CA VAL A 547 24.40 6.94 -6.00
C VAL A 547 24.57 8.41 -6.37
N ARG A 548 23.84 9.33 -5.72
CA ARG A 548 23.95 10.77 -6.01
C ARG A 548 25.37 11.28 -5.79
N GLY A 549 25.84 12.08 -6.76
CA GLY A 549 27.18 12.69 -6.71
C GLY A 549 28.33 11.78 -7.10
N LEU A 550 28.09 10.52 -7.45
CA LEU A 550 29.15 9.59 -7.88
C LEU A 550 29.54 9.74 -9.37
N GLY A 551 28.77 10.53 -10.15
CA GLY A 551 29.03 10.71 -11.58
C GLY A 551 28.82 9.45 -12.44
N ARG A 552 28.05 8.46 -11.94
CA ARG A 552 27.78 7.20 -12.62
C ARG A 552 26.54 7.29 -13.51
N THR A 553 26.51 6.49 -14.58
CA THR A 553 25.28 6.25 -15.37
C THR A 553 24.29 5.45 -14.52
N LEU A 554 23.07 5.98 -14.34
CA LEU A 554 22.01 5.30 -13.57
C LEU A 554 21.11 4.50 -14.49
N ARG A 555 20.91 3.21 -14.20
CA ARG A 555 20.04 2.31 -14.95
C ARG A 555 18.94 1.75 -14.05
N GLY A 556 17.67 1.97 -14.43
CA GLY A 556 16.54 1.45 -13.68
C GLY A 556 16.42 -0.07 -13.82
N ASP A 557 16.38 -0.78 -12.69
CA ASP A 557 16.19 -2.23 -12.68
C ASP A 557 14.70 -2.60 -12.50
N PHE A 558 14.35 -3.86 -12.74
CA PHE A 558 12.95 -4.37 -12.70
C PHE A 558 12.26 -4.16 -11.34
N GLY A 559 13.01 -4.04 -10.23
CA GLY A 559 12.47 -3.74 -8.90
C GLY A 559 11.75 -2.39 -8.80
N LEU A 560 11.93 -1.48 -9.75
CA LEU A 560 11.19 -0.22 -9.84
C LEU A 560 9.74 -0.39 -10.28
N ASN A 561 9.34 -1.59 -10.72
CA ASN A 561 7.97 -1.90 -11.14
C ASN A 561 7.40 -0.95 -12.20
N ILE A 562 8.17 -0.66 -13.24
CA ILE A 562 7.76 0.23 -14.32
C ILE A 562 6.69 -0.44 -15.18
N PHE A 563 5.46 0.08 -15.15
CA PHE A 563 4.28 -0.52 -15.74
C PHE A 563 3.58 0.34 -16.80
N ASN A 564 3.94 1.62 -16.89
CA ASN A 564 3.35 2.59 -17.80
C ASN A 564 4.34 3.65 -18.26
N SER A 565 3.93 4.42 -19.26
CA SER A 565 4.73 5.45 -19.91
C SER A 565 5.07 6.64 -18.99
N ARG A 566 4.14 7.01 -18.08
CA ARG A 566 4.39 8.07 -17.09
C ARG A 566 5.46 7.67 -16.06
N ALA A 567 5.51 6.40 -15.71
CA ALA A 567 6.56 5.88 -14.84
C ALA A 567 7.95 5.97 -15.51
N LEU A 568 8.05 5.71 -16.83
CA LEU A 568 9.30 5.92 -17.57
C LEU A 568 9.71 7.39 -17.59
N LEU A 569 8.76 8.30 -17.81
CA LEU A 569 9.02 9.74 -17.78
C LEU A 569 9.49 10.20 -16.39
N PHE A 570 8.79 9.78 -15.34
CA PHE A 570 9.16 10.06 -13.96
C PHE A 570 10.61 9.66 -13.66
N TRP A 571 10.99 8.43 -14.00
CA TRP A 571 12.34 7.94 -13.73
C TRP A 571 13.41 8.60 -14.59
N ARG A 572 13.08 9.03 -15.81
CA ARG A 572 13.97 9.92 -16.59
C ARG A 572 14.25 11.24 -15.84
N GLU A 573 13.22 11.83 -15.27
CA GLU A 573 13.33 13.07 -14.47
C GLU A 573 14.12 12.88 -13.18
N GLN A 574 14.13 11.65 -12.63
CA GLN A 574 15.02 11.28 -11.52
C GLN A 574 16.47 10.99 -11.95
N GLY A 575 16.80 11.17 -13.23
CA GLY A 575 18.17 11.08 -13.75
C GLY A 575 18.58 9.70 -14.26
N LEU A 576 17.64 8.75 -14.45
CA LEU A 576 17.97 7.47 -15.05
C LEU A 576 18.24 7.61 -16.56
N SER A 577 19.23 6.87 -17.06
CA SER A 577 19.63 6.84 -18.48
C SER A 577 18.94 5.68 -19.24
N SER A 578 18.45 4.68 -18.56
CA SER A 578 17.64 3.59 -19.10
C SER A 578 16.82 2.96 -18.00
N ALA A 579 15.77 2.19 -18.34
CA ALA A 579 15.00 1.47 -17.33
C ALA A 579 14.43 0.15 -17.85
N THR A 580 14.33 -0.84 -16.95
CA THR A 580 13.75 -2.16 -17.23
C THR A 580 12.26 -2.12 -16.94
N ALA A 581 11.43 -2.40 -17.97
CA ALA A 581 9.99 -2.55 -17.83
C ALA A 581 9.66 -3.80 -17.01
N SER A 582 8.53 -3.77 -16.30
CA SER A 582 8.05 -4.92 -15.55
C SER A 582 7.82 -6.13 -16.48
N PHE A 583 8.30 -7.29 -16.09
CA PHE A 583 8.06 -8.54 -16.82
C PHE A 583 6.65 -9.13 -16.60
N GLU A 584 5.79 -8.46 -15.83
CA GLU A 584 4.36 -8.73 -15.77
C GLU A 584 3.60 -8.16 -17.00
N LEU A 585 4.23 -7.25 -17.76
CA LEU A 585 3.65 -6.70 -18.99
C LEU A 585 3.71 -7.72 -20.13
N ARG A 586 2.62 -7.83 -20.89
CA ARG A 586 2.64 -8.56 -22.15
C ARG A 586 3.28 -7.72 -23.26
N TRP A 587 3.75 -8.37 -24.31
CA TRP A 587 4.54 -7.74 -25.38
C TRP A 587 3.83 -6.54 -26.04
N GLN A 588 2.49 -6.60 -26.20
CA GLN A 588 1.73 -5.46 -26.74
C GLN A 588 1.81 -4.24 -25.82
N GLN A 589 1.71 -4.47 -24.52
CA GLN A 589 1.84 -3.37 -23.53
C GLN A 589 3.25 -2.80 -23.55
N VAL A 590 4.29 -3.65 -23.63
CA VAL A 590 5.69 -3.19 -23.75
C VAL A 590 5.90 -2.41 -25.06
N ARG A 591 5.32 -2.89 -26.17
CA ARG A 591 5.36 -2.18 -27.46
C ARG A 591 4.71 -0.81 -27.38
N ASP A 592 3.54 -0.74 -26.74
CA ASP A 592 2.68 0.45 -26.69
C ASP A 592 3.16 1.48 -25.65
N LEU A 593 4.13 1.14 -24.78
CA LEU A 593 4.77 2.13 -23.90
C LEU A 593 5.38 3.28 -24.71
N ASN A 594 5.11 4.50 -24.29
CA ASN A 594 5.81 5.68 -24.79
C ASN A 594 7.19 5.75 -24.13
N LYS A 595 8.24 5.47 -24.90
CA LYS A 595 9.60 5.22 -24.39
C LYS A 595 10.38 6.52 -24.24
N HIS A 596 10.00 7.34 -23.26
CA HIS A 596 10.73 8.56 -22.90
C HIS A 596 12.17 8.31 -22.42
N LEU A 597 12.51 7.06 -22.19
CA LEU A 597 13.79 6.59 -21.69
C LEU A 597 14.15 5.30 -22.43
N PRO A 598 15.42 5.05 -22.78
CA PRO A 598 15.86 3.76 -23.32
C PRO A 598 15.31 2.61 -22.47
N CYS A 599 14.45 1.79 -23.09
CA CYS A 599 13.69 0.77 -22.38
C CYS A 599 14.34 -0.61 -22.57
N GLU A 600 14.41 -1.35 -21.48
CA GLU A 600 14.90 -2.72 -21.41
C GLU A 600 13.79 -3.68 -20.99
N ALA A 601 13.85 -4.94 -21.42
CA ALA A 601 13.02 -6.02 -20.89
C ALA A 601 13.83 -7.29 -20.67
N ILE A 602 13.47 -8.10 -19.66
CA ILE A 602 14.06 -9.43 -19.46
C ILE A 602 13.48 -10.35 -20.53
N VAL A 603 14.34 -10.93 -21.36
CA VAL A 603 13.96 -11.79 -22.49
C VAL A 603 14.47 -13.23 -22.35
N TYR A 604 15.37 -13.46 -21.38
CA TYR A 604 15.91 -14.78 -21.04
C TYR A 604 16.15 -14.92 -19.55
N GLY A 605 16.01 -16.13 -19.05
CA GLY A 605 16.46 -16.60 -17.74
C GLY A 605 15.32 -16.91 -16.76
N ARG A 606 15.66 -17.36 -15.57
CA ARG A 606 14.68 -17.64 -14.53
C ARG A 606 14.22 -16.33 -13.91
N LEU A 607 12.91 -16.03 -14.03
CA LEU A 607 12.35 -14.81 -13.44
C LEU A 607 12.39 -14.88 -11.90
N PRO A 608 12.72 -13.79 -11.21
CA PRO A 608 12.65 -13.71 -9.77
C PRO A 608 11.18 -13.69 -9.31
N LEU A 609 10.84 -14.52 -8.32
CA LEU A 609 9.46 -14.66 -7.85
C LEU A 609 9.21 -14.03 -6.49
N MET A 610 10.14 -14.21 -5.55
CA MET A 610 10.06 -13.64 -4.19
C MET A 610 11.46 -13.30 -3.70
N VAL A 611 11.60 -12.15 -3.05
CA VAL A 611 12.76 -11.80 -2.23
C VAL A 611 12.34 -11.76 -0.77
N MET A 612 13.05 -12.48 0.10
CA MET A 612 12.61 -12.78 1.45
C MET A 612 13.63 -12.37 2.51
N GLU A 613 13.16 -11.72 3.55
CA GLU A 613 13.97 -11.39 4.73
C GLU A 613 14.21 -12.63 5.61
N ASN A 614 13.25 -13.54 5.68
CA ASN A 614 13.38 -14.79 6.42
C ASN A 614 13.87 -15.89 5.47
N CYS A 615 15.08 -16.39 5.71
CA CYS A 615 15.72 -17.36 4.83
C CYS A 615 15.03 -18.73 4.92
N VAL A 616 14.28 -19.12 3.86
CA VAL A 616 13.57 -20.41 3.81
C VAL A 616 14.51 -21.59 3.91
N THR A 617 15.69 -21.53 3.28
CA THR A 617 16.72 -22.58 3.36
C THR A 617 17.18 -22.79 4.79
N ARG A 618 17.67 -21.71 5.44
CA ARG A 618 18.15 -21.76 6.82
C ARG A 618 17.09 -22.26 7.80
N CYS A 619 15.83 -21.87 7.61
CA CYS A 619 14.75 -22.23 8.52
C CYS A 619 14.28 -23.70 8.41
N ASN A 620 14.56 -24.37 7.28
CA ASN A 620 14.06 -25.73 7.04
C ASN A 620 15.18 -26.79 6.96
N VAL A 621 16.30 -26.49 6.32
CA VAL A 621 17.38 -27.48 6.06
C VAL A 621 18.75 -27.04 6.61
N GLY A 622 18.85 -25.86 7.20
CA GLY A 622 20.10 -25.27 7.66
C GLY A 622 20.73 -24.32 6.63
N CYS A 623 21.75 -23.57 7.05
CA CYS A 623 22.44 -22.64 6.16
C CYS A 623 23.34 -23.42 5.17
N THR A 624 23.16 -23.15 3.87
CA THR A 624 23.97 -23.75 2.78
C THR A 624 25.16 -22.89 2.38
N HIS A 625 25.45 -21.82 3.13
CA HIS A 625 26.57 -20.89 2.88
C HIS A 625 26.64 -20.36 1.44
N GLY A 626 25.47 -20.10 0.85
CA GLY A 626 25.33 -19.53 -0.50
C GLY A 626 25.16 -20.55 -1.63
N ALA A 627 25.23 -21.86 -1.34
CA ALA A 627 24.97 -22.91 -2.34
C ALA A 627 23.51 -22.95 -2.82
N GLY A 628 22.59 -22.26 -2.08
CA GLY A 628 21.17 -22.25 -2.38
C GLY A 628 20.46 -23.54 -1.94
N SER A 629 19.20 -23.67 -2.37
CA SER A 629 18.34 -24.84 -2.16
C SER A 629 17.28 -24.91 -3.25
N VAL A 630 16.40 -25.91 -3.21
CA VAL A 630 15.31 -26.08 -4.16
C VAL A 630 13.99 -26.19 -3.41
N LEU A 631 13.03 -25.39 -3.81
CA LEU A 631 11.65 -25.48 -3.32
C LEU A 631 10.84 -26.30 -4.33
N THR A 632 10.18 -27.38 -3.85
CA THR A 632 9.37 -28.26 -4.71
C THR A 632 7.88 -28.09 -4.35
N ASP A 633 7.04 -27.79 -5.33
CA ASP A 633 5.60 -27.67 -5.12
C ASP A 633 4.88 -29.03 -5.20
N ARG A 634 3.56 -29.02 -5.00
CA ARG A 634 2.71 -30.22 -5.04
C ARG A 634 2.66 -30.91 -6.43
N THR A 635 3.04 -30.22 -7.49
CA THR A 635 3.08 -30.77 -8.86
C THR A 635 4.45 -31.35 -9.21
N GLY A 636 5.44 -31.19 -8.33
CA GLY A 636 6.83 -31.57 -8.55
C GLY A 636 7.65 -30.48 -9.26
N ALA A 637 7.09 -29.29 -9.50
CA ALA A 637 7.86 -28.18 -10.06
C ALA A 637 8.92 -27.69 -9.07
N GLN A 638 10.16 -27.51 -9.57
CA GLN A 638 11.34 -27.17 -8.80
C GLN A 638 11.71 -25.70 -8.99
N PHE A 639 11.67 -24.93 -7.91
CA PHE A 639 12.01 -23.52 -7.89
C PHE A 639 13.37 -23.34 -7.20
N PRO A 640 14.43 -22.97 -7.92
CA PRO A 640 15.72 -22.68 -7.29
C PRO A 640 15.60 -21.52 -6.30
N VAL A 641 16.23 -21.66 -5.14
CA VAL A 641 16.35 -20.62 -4.12
C VAL A 641 17.80 -20.18 -4.08
N THR A 642 18.04 -18.93 -4.41
CA THR A 642 19.38 -18.33 -4.43
C THR A 642 19.58 -17.44 -3.20
N CYS A 643 20.84 -17.31 -2.74
CA CYS A 643 21.21 -16.41 -1.67
C CYS A 643 21.77 -15.12 -2.26
N GLY A 644 21.36 -13.97 -1.74
CA GLY A 644 21.86 -12.65 -2.11
C GLY A 644 22.38 -11.88 -0.91
N TYR A 645 22.61 -10.59 -1.11
CA TYR A 645 23.13 -9.65 -0.12
C TYR A 645 22.43 -9.75 1.25
N GLY A 646 23.18 -9.74 2.33
CA GLY A 646 22.65 -9.81 3.69
C GLY A 646 21.93 -11.12 4.04
N CYS A 647 22.28 -12.24 3.40
CA CYS A 647 21.65 -13.56 3.58
C CYS A 647 20.14 -13.57 3.24
N ARG A 648 19.66 -12.68 2.37
CA ARG A 648 18.30 -12.70 1.85
C ARG A 648 18.18 -13.71 0.73
N CYS A 649 17.09 -14.48 0.76
CA CYS A 649 16.85 -15.50 -0.27
C CYS A 649 15.95 -14.94 -1.38
N GLU A 650 16.20 -15.41 -2.60
CA GLU A 650 15.33 -15.16 -3.74
C GLU A 650 14.88 -16.48 -4.38
N ILE A 651 13.58 -16.66 -4.52
CA ILE A 651 13.00 -17.79 -5.25
C ILE A 651 12.99 -17.45 -6.73
N GLN A 652 13.57 -18.33 -7.55
CA GLN A 652 13.58 -18.22 -9.00
C GLN A 652 12.46 -19.06 -9.60
N ASN A 653 11.96 -18.66 -10.79
CA ASN A 653 10.97 -19.48 -11.51
C ASN A 653 11.51 -20.88 -11.81
N SER A 654 10.62 -21.87 -11.73
CA SER A 654 10.94 -23.26 -12.07
C SER A 654 11.36 -23.45 -13.52
N ARG A 655 10.90 -22.57 -14.42
CA ARG A 655 11.17 -22.63 -15.87
C ARG A 655 11.96 -21.41 -16.35
N THR A 656 12.79 -21.62 -17.35
CA THR A 656 13.58 -20.57 -17.98
C THR A 656 12.74 -19.81 -19.01
N LEU A 657 12.59 -18.48 -18.84
CA LEU A 657 12.04 -17.62 -19.90
C LEU A 657 12.94 -17.69 -21.14
N PHE A 658 12.35 -17.94 -22.29
CA PHE A 658 13.08 -18.00 -23.56
C PHE A 658 12.26 -17.38 -24.69
N LEU A 659 12.79 -16.34 -25.34
CA LEU A 659 12.12 -15.58 -26.39
C LEU A 659 12.96 -15.43 -27.69
N ALA A 660 14.13 -16.09 -27.81
CA ALA A 660 15.02 -15.93 -28.98
C ALA A 660 14.40 -16.32 -30.32
N ASP A 661 13.36 -17.15 -30.31
CA ASP A 661 12.60 -17.57 -31.48
C ASP A 661 11.36 -16.70 -31.75
N LYS A 662 11.19 -15.58 -31.04
CA LYS A 662 10.00 -14.72 -31.13
C LYS A 662 10.32 -13.40 -31.82
N PRO A 663 9.90 -13.21 -33.08
CA PRO A 663 10.17 -11.98 -33.83
C PRO A 663 9.50 -10.75 -33.24
N GLU A 664 8.41 -10.91 -32.47
CA GLU A 664 7.70 -9.82 -31.78
C GLU A 664 8.61 -9.09 -30.78
N MET A 665 9.57 -9.79 -30.18
CA MET A 665 10.54 -9.20 -29.26
C MET A 665 11.30 -8.02 -29.91
N HIS A 666 11.70 -8.17 -31.17
CA HIS A 666 12.42 -7.13 -31.93
C HIS A 666 11.52 -5.97 -32.38
N ARG A 667 10.18 -6.13 -32.29
CA ARG A 667 9.19 -5.13 -32.70
C ARG A 667 8.59 -4.35 -31.53
N CYS A 668 9.08 -4.58 -30.30
CA CYS A 668 8.61 -3.87 -29.11
C CYS A 668 9.22 -2.47 -28.95
N GLY A 669 10.14 -2.04 -29.81
CA GLY A 669 10.84 -0.75 -29.65
C GLY A 669 11.77 -0.70 -28.42
N LEU A 670 12.28 -1.86 -27.98
CA LEU A 670 13.21 -1.97 -26.88
C LEU A 670 14.62 -1.55 -27.32
N THR A 671 15.32 -0.83 -26.45
CA THR A 671 16.74 -0.54 -26.62
C THR A 671 17.60 -1.75 -26.23
N TYR A 672 17.17 -2.44 -25.16
CA TYR A 672 17.91 -3.57 -24.61
C TYR A 672 17.00 -4.78 -24.34
N GLY A 673 17.56 -5.98 -24.63
CA GLY A 673 16.99 -7.26 -24.19
C GLY A 673 17.93 -7.91 -23.17
N ARG A 674 17.48 -8.03 -21.90
CA ARG A 674 18.30 -8.57 -20.82
C ARG A 674 18.25 -10.09 -20.76
N LEU A 675 19.45 -10.70 -20.80
CA LEU A 675 19.65 -12.11 -20.53
C LEU A 675 20.05 -12.27 -19.06
N ARG A 676 19.17 -12.87 -18.25
CA ARG A 676 19.38 -13.01 -16.81
C ARG A 676 19.91 -14.40 -16.48
N PHE A 677 21.19 -14.48 -16.21
CA PHE A 677 21.89 -15.72 -15.81
C PHE A 677 21.81 -15.91 -14.29
N THR A 678 21.39 -17.09 -13.86
CA THR A 678 21.23 -17.48 -12.46
C THR A 678 21.93 -18.80 -12.16
N THR A 679 21.49 -19.87 -12.82
CA THR A 679 22.00 -21.24 -12.64
C THR A 679 22.89 -21.70 -13.79
N GLU A 680 23.04 -20.88 -14.82
CA GLU A 680 23.82 -21.16 -16.00
C GLU A 680 25.33 -21.21 -15.70
N THR A 681 26.02 -22.18 -16.33
CA THR A 681 27.50 -22.21 -16.26
C THR A 681 28.10 -21.06 -17.09
N PRO A 682 29.38 -20.72 -16.89
CA PRO A 682 30.07 -19.70 -17.69
C PRO A 682 29.98 -19.94 -19.20
N GLU A 683 30.10 -21.19 -19.64
CA GLU A 683 30.04 -21.59 -21.04
C GLU A 683 28.62 -21.42 -21.61
N GLN A 684 27.61 -21.76 -20.79
CA GLN A 684 26.20 -21.57 -21.17
C GLN A 684 25.87 -20.08 -21.34
N CYS A 685 26.41 -19.20 -20.50
CA CYS A 685 26.18 -17.75 -20.61
C CYS A 685 26.61 -17.21 -22.00
N ALA A 686 27.80 -17.55 -22.46
CA ALA A 686 28.27 -17.14 -23.79
C ALA A 686 27.43 -17.76 -24.91
N ALA A 687 27.09 -19.04 -24.80
CA ALA A 687 26.28 -19.76 -25.83
C ALA A 687 24.87 -19.16 -25.95
N VAL A 688 24.23 -18.81 -24.84
CA VAL A 688 22.93 -18.14 -24.81
C VAL A 688 23.00 -16.77 -25.48
N LEU A 689 23.99 -15.94 -25.15
CA LEU A 689 24.14 -14.62 -25.77
C LEU A 689 24.31 -14.74 -27.29
N ARG A 690 25.15 -15.67 -27.74
CA ARG A 690 25.32 -15.97 -29.17
C ARG A 690 24.01 -16.40 -29.85
N ARG A 691 23.22 -17.24 -29.16
CA ARG A 691 21.88 -17.68 -29.66
C ARG A 691 20.93 -16.50 -29.89
N TYR A 692 20.94 -15.51 -29.00
CA TYR A 692 20.09 -14.31 -29.12
C TYR A 692 20.58 -13.35 -30.23
N LYS A 693 21.89 -13.29 -30.48
CA LYS A 693 22.50 -12.42 -31.50
C LYS A 693 22.44 -13.01 -32.88
N ASP A 694 22.88 -14.25 -33.04
CA ASP A 694 23.19 -14.86 -34.33
C ASP A 694 22.10 -15.86 -34.80
N GLY A 695 21.15 -16.17 -33.89
CA GLY A 695 20.14 -17.19 -34.21
C GLY A 695 20.60 -18.62 -33.90
N GLY A 696 19.99 -19.61 -34.51
CA GLY A 696 20.25 -21.05 -34.32
C GLY A 696 19.09 -21.79 -33.67
N ASP A 697 19.25 -23.07 -33.37
CA ASP A 697 18.16 -23.97 -32.96
C ASP A 697 18.17 -24.32 -31.48
N TRP A 698 19.21 -23.93 -30.74
CA TRP A 698 19.29 -24.25 -29.32
C TRP A 698 18.14 -23.62 -28.50
N THR A 699 17.53 -24.41 -27.62
CA THR A 699 16.50 -24.01 -26.67
C THR A 699 16.75 -24.67 -25.31
N PRO A 700 16.38 -24.04 -24.18
CA PRO A 700 16.40 -24.71 -22.89
C PRO A 700 15.43 -25.91 -22.85
N ASP A 701 15.80 -26.97 -22.12
CA ASP A 701 14.96 -28.18 -21.98
C ASP A 701 13.62 -27.86 -21.28
N ASP A 702 13.64 -26.98 -20.29
CA ASP A 702 12.46 -26.56 -19.52
C ASP A 702 12.22 -25.06 -19.66
N MET A 703 11.50 -24.66 -20.71
CA MET A 703 11.26 -23.26 -21.04
C MET A 703 9.83 -22.81 -20.82
N THR A 704 9.67 -21.50 -20.64
CA THR A 704 8.40 -20.78 -20.64
C THR A 704 8.48 -19.52 -21.49
N ARG A 705 7.32 -19.03 -21.95
CA ARG A 705 7.18 -17.69 -22.54
C ARG A 705 6.88 -16.63 -21.49
N GLY A 706 6.86 -17.01 -20.21
CA GLY A 706 6.49 -16.11 -19.11
C GLY A 706 5.11 -15.50 -19.33
N LEU A 707 5.00 -14.23 -19.00
CA LEU A 707 3.79 -13.43 -19.21
C LEU A 707 3.77 -12.67 -20.54
N PHE A 708 4.76 -12.91 -21.41
CA PHE A 708 4.96 -12.17 -22.66
C PHE A 708 3.72 -12.14 -23.56
N TYR A 709 2.94 -13.23 -23.65
CA TYR A 709 1.70 -13.29 -24.40
C TYR A 709 0.44 -13.11 -23.56
N ARG A 710 0.46 -13.58 -22.33
CA ARG A 710 -0.75 -13.67 -21.48
C ARG A 710 -0.97 -12.41 -20.67
N GLY A 711 0.11 -11.83 -20.13
CA GLY A 711 0.03 -10.74 -19.17
C GLY A 711 -0.51 -11.21 -17.82
N VAL A 712 -0.99 -10.27 -17.02
CA VAL A 712 -1.62 -10.50 -15.71
C VAL A 712 -2.98 -9.84 -15.63
N GLU A 713 -3.86 -10.42 -14.77
CA GLU A 713 -5.16 -9.84 -14.42
C GLU A 713 -4.99 -8.60 -13.52
#